data_8d56239dc8644fc6c1265edba36833ab
#
_entry.id   8d56239dc8644fc6c1265edba36833ab
#
_cell.length_a   1.000
_cell.length_b   1.000
_cell.length_c   1.000
_cell.angle_alpha   90.00
_cell.angle_beta   90.00
_cell.angle_gamma   90.00
#
_symmetry.space_group_name_H-M   'P 1'
#
loop_
_entity.id
_entity.type
_entity.pdbx_description
1 polymer ?
#
loop_
_entity_poly.entity_id
_entity_poly.type
_entity_poly.pdbx_seq_one_letter_code
_entity_poly.pdbx_strand_id
1 'polypeptide(L)'
;MPMTRVEVTPRQGEGMRDVRGDVVRRQLAADHNVNVPEVRSVYGFLVNGETPSETIAERMDDLFADPIIEQGAVNTILLTTEMFSGTPDAVITVGFKPGVTDNPGKAAKDGFTTLFPEDMDATVATYQTYAFYGLSAEIDVNWLAGTLHNNLIQRALIADKAACDQQAWPALDYPTPPEQVFIPPQPMDLECDDATLEEISVNGLLALNVEEMQAIQAHYRDDTVRASRAAVGIVPNAPTDVELECLAQTWSEHCKHKIFASKIHHIDHETGEDTVIDSLFKTHIMTPTHDMQNDVDWLLSVFHDNSGVIAWDDKWSICMKAETHNSPSALDPYGGAMTGIVGVNRDIMGTGLGARPIANTDVFCFGPPNWEGDLPDNLFHPSRVLRGVHAGVRVGGNESGIPTVNGAIVFDDRYIGKPLVYCGTVGIMPRTLQDGRPSHIKTPLAGDIVYMVGGRVGYDGIHGATFSSLELTEESPSSAVQIGDPITQKKMLDMILEARDEGLITCITDNGAGGLSSSIGEMAEYTNGCEIDLAQVPLKQAGLSPWEILVSESQERMTVAVKPEDQATFEALADLHEVEATAVATFTSTGMFHVRYDETTVAYLPIEFLHDGVPQLQLESEWTPPTQPLFQPPSTADHSTLLTEMLQRPNIASKETWVRQYDHEVIAQTAIKPFVGVKRDGPGDAGVIAPIHGDPHGIVISCGIAPRYSDIDAGAMAAAAIDEAVRNAVCVGLDVDKMAGLDNFCWPDPIESVKTPDGRFKLAQLVRANRELERVCRAYRLPCVSGKDSMKNDYGSGPNKISIPPTLLFSLFGDHPDVRFSATSDFKRAGDRIYLVGTSHQELGASEIAYMLNERGEAAGIGGEVPQLLDPASNLNTYRQLSAAIHKGFVKTAHDCSEGGIAVALAEMCIGGRIGAEVDIDGTGTGDVWGRLWGESLGRIIVAVPEANESDFLALMKGHPTTILGTVTDASDLIITDGEDHLLKSDVERMAEAWKGTLDMTGGVA
;
A
#
# COMPACT_ATOMS: atom_id res chain seq x y z
N MET A 1 -30.14 31.71 -3.42
CA MET A 1 -30.85 30.97 -4.51
C MET A 1 -31.87 30.05 -3.86
N PRO A 2 -33.06 29.77 -4.48
CA PRO A 2 -33.96 28.78 -3.92
C PRO A 2 -33.39 27.38 -3.98
N MET A 3 -33.52 26.62 -2.90
CA MET A 3 -33.03 25.22 -2.81
C MET A 3 -34.16 24.28 -3.27
N THR A 4 -33.82 23.43 -4.25
CA THR A 4 -34.71 22.35 -4.72
C THR A 4 -34.17 21.02 -4.25
N ARG A 5 -34.99 20.19 -3.62
CA ARG A 5 -34.66 18.82 -3.21
C ARG A 5 -35.14 17.83 -4.26
N VAL A 6 -34.27 16.93 -4.70
CA VAL A 6 -34.64 15.77 -5.53
C VAL A 6 -34.32 14.51 -4.74
N GLU A 7 -35.28 13.61 -4.58
CA GLU A 7 -35.09 12.34 -3.92
C GLU A 7 -35.40 11.19 -4.87
N VAL A 8 -34.55 10.15 -4.87
CA VAL A 8 -34.62 8.98 -5.75
C VAL A 8 -34.49 7.69 -4.92
N THR A 9 -35.30 6.69 -5.23
CA THR A 9 -35.29 5.37 -4.59
C THR A 9 -35.46 4.27 -5.63
N PRO A 10 -34.91 3.07 -5.41
CA PRO A 10 -35.17 1.93 -6.28
C PRO A 10 -36.67 1.64 -6.42
N ARG A 11 -37.10 1.30 -7.63
CA ARG A 11 -38.49 0.84 -7.87
C ARG A 11 -38.77 -0.44 -7.10
N GLN A 12 -39.99 -0.59 -6.60
CA GLN A 12 -40.45 -1.81 -5.94
C GLN A 12 -41.26 -2.64 -6.94
N GLY A 13 -41.00 -3.95 -7.02
CA GLY A 13 -41.72 -4.88 -7.86
C GLY A 13 -41.07 -6.26 -7.89
N GLU A 14 -41.71 -7.23 -8.55
CA GLU A 14 -41.18 -8.58 -8.68
C GLU A 14 -39.83 -8.55 -9.40
N GLY A 15 -38.74 -8.97 -8.71
CA GLY A 15 -37.38 -8.99 -9.22
C GLY A 15 -36.58 -7.70 -9.04
N MET A 16 -37.14 -6.65 -8.47
CA MET A 16 -36.42 -5.41 -8.14
C MET A 16 -35.97 -5.41 -6.69
N ARG A 17 -34.73 -5.01 -6.43
CA ARG A 17 -34.08 -5.04 -5.10
C ARG A 17 -33.50 -3.67 -4.79
N ASP A 18 -33.61 -3.24 -3.54
CA ASP A 18 -32.82 -2.12 -3.03
C ASP A 18 -31.39 -2.59 -2.71
N VAL A 19 -30.52 -2.50 -3.71
CA VAL A 19 -29.15 -2.98 -3.59
C VAL A 19 -28.37 -2.20 -2.51
N ARG A 20 -28.59 -0.87 -2.40
CA ARG A 20 -27.92 -0.03 -1.39
C ARG A 20 -28.36 -0.42 0.03
N GLY A 21 -29.68 -0.58 0.24
CA GLY A 21 -30.22 -1.04 1.53
C GLY A 21 -29.77 -2.46 1.88
N ASP A 22 -29.72 -3.37 0.90
CA ASP A 22 -29.24 -4.73 1.08
C ASP A 22 -27.74 -4.80 1.44
N VAL A 23 -26.92 -3.93 0.89
CA VAL A 23 -25.48 -3.81 1.24
C VAL A 23 -25.34 -3.44 2.71
N VAL A 24 -26.01 -2.39 3.16
CA VAL A 24 -26.01 -1.96 4.57
C VAL A 24 -26.47 -3.09 5.49
N ARG A 25 -27.58 -3.74 5.16
CA ARG A 25 -28.11 -4.87 5.93
C ARG A 25 -27.10 -6.00 6.10
N ARG A 26 -26.40 -6.38 5.02
CA ARG A 26 -25.40 -7.44 5.04
C ARG A 26 -24.14 -7.03 5.82
N GLN A 27 -23.70 -5.78 5.67
CA GLN A 27 -22.57 -5.27 6.43
C GLN A 27 -22.84 -5.28 7.93
N LEU A 28 -24.03 -4.82 8.37
CA LEU A 28 -24.41 -4.86 9.78
C LEU A 28 -24.43 -6.30 10.33
N ALA A 29 -24.92 -7.25 9.55
CA ALA A 29 -24.93 -8.66 9.95
C ALA A 29 -23.51 -9.24 10.02
N ALA A 30 -22.67 -8.96 9.04
CA ALA A 30 -21.33 -9.53 8.91
C ALA A 30 -20.31 -8.91 9.89
N ASP A 31 -20.37 -7.59 10.07
CA ASP A 31 -19.33 -6.84 10.81
C ASP A 31 -19.71 -6.62 12.29
N HIS A 32 -21.01 -6.64 12.60
CA HIS A 32 -21.53 -6.28 13.91
C HIS A 32 -22.50 -7.31 14.50
N ASN A 33 -22.74 -8.42 13.81
CA ASN A 33 -23.74 -9.42 14.20
C ASN A 33 -25.15 -8.83 14.45
N VAL A 34 -25.48 -7.73 13.75
CA VAL A 34 -26.76 -7.05 13.83
C VAL A 34 -27.63 -7.44 12.65
N ASN A 35 -28.67 -8.23 12.93
CA ASN A 35 -29.61 -8.67 11.91
C ASN A 35 -30.81 -7.72 11.84
N VAL A 36 -30.92 -7.00 10.71
CA VAL A 36 -32.05 -6.13 10.38
C VAL A 36 -32.84 -6.79 9.26
N PRO A 37 -34.16 -7.01 9.43
CA PRO A 37 -34.96 -7.64 8.37
C PRO A 37 -34.98 -6.90 7.05
N GLU A 38 -35.09 -5.56 7.11
CA GLU A 38 -35.20 -4.72 5.92
C GLU A 38 -34.53 -3.37 6.14
N VAL A 39 -33.72 -2.93 5.16
CA VAL A 39 -33.18 -1.57 5.06
C VAL A 39 -33.54 -1.04 3.67
N ARG A 40 -34.10 0.15 3.61
CA ARG A 40 -34.43 0.85 2.36
C ARG A 40 -33.64 2.12 2.23
N SER A 41 -33.24 2.43 1.01
CA SER A 41 -32.40 3.58 0.70
C SER A 41 -33.12 4.65 -0.12
N VAL A 42 -32.79 5.91 0.16
CA VAL A 42 -33.10 7.07 -0.68
C VAL A 42 -31.80 7.79 -1.00
N TYR A 43 -31.57 8.09 -2.26
CA TYR A 43 -30.50 8.96 -2.70
C TYR A 43 -31.04 10.35 -2.97
N GLY A 44 -30.44 11.39 -2.39
CA GLY A 44 -30.96 12.74 -2.46
C GLY A 44 -29.98 13.72 -3.06
N PHE A 45 -30.53 14.74 -3.76
CA PHE A 45 -29.78 15.88 -4.29
C PHE A 45 -30.39 17.16 -3.76
N LEU A 46 -29.54 18.07 -3.34
CA LEU A 46 -29.89 19.45 -2.97
C LEU A 46 -29.35 20.37 -4.08
N VAL A 47 -30.24 20.87 -4.91
CA VAL A 47 -29.89 21.78 -6.01
C VAL A 47 -30.12 23.21 -5.50
N ASN A 48 -29.07 24.03 -5.48
CA ASN A 48 -29.11 25.45 -5.13
C ASN A 48 -28.88 26.25 -6.41
N GLY A 49 -29.98 26.69 -7.04
CA GLY A 49 -29.98 27.34 -8.35
C GLY A 49 -31.24 28.17 -8.58
N GLU A 50 -31.33 28.80 -9.77
CA GLU A 50 -32.46 29.65 -10.17
C GLU A 50 -33.52 28.89 -10.99
N THR A 51 -33.20 27.69 -11.50
CA THR A 51 -34.11 26.83 -12.27
C THR A 51 -35.34 26.44 -11.41
N PRO A 52 -36.58 26.69 -11.90
CA PRO A 52 -37.80 26.36 -11.15
C PRO A 52 -37.91 24.84 -10.89
N SER A 53 -38.38 24.48 -9.67
CA SER A 53 -38.52 23.08 -9.24
C SER A 53 -39.46 22.25 -10.15
N GLU A 54 -40.47 22.88 -10.77
CA GLU A 54 -41.38 22.25 -11.74
C GLU A 54 -40.60 21.84 -13.00
N THR A 55 -39.69 22.70 -13.48
CA THR A 55 -38.82 22.41 -14.64
C THR A 55 -37.84 21.28 -14.34
N ILE A 56 -37.26 21.25 -13.14
CA ILE A 56 -36.42 20.14 -12.68
C ILE A 56 -37.23 18.83 -12.63
N ALA A 57 -38.47 18.87 -12.16
CA ALA A 57 -39.32 17.70 -12.07
C ALA A 57 -39.67 17.10 -13.46
N GLU A 58 -39.82 17.94 -14.47
CA GLU A 58 -40.09 17.52 -15.86
C GLU A 58 -38.89 16.80 -16.51
N ARG A 59 -37.67 17.06 -16.00
CA ARG A 59 -36.40 16.53 -16.52
C ARG A 59 -35.68 15.61 -15.53
N MET A 60 -36.34 15.16 -14.48
CA MET A 60 -35.74 14.36 -13.40
C MET A 60 -35.15 13.06 -13.93
N ASP A 61 -35.85 12.37 -14.82
CA ASP A 61 -35.42 11.10 -15.43
C ASP A 61 -34.28 11.26 -16.45
N ASP A 62 -33.94 12.49 -16.84
CA ASP A 62 -32.83 12.75 -17.74
C ASP A 62 -31.49 12.88 -17.00
N LEU A 63 -31.51 13.13 -15.67
CA LEU A 63 -30.32 13.41 -14.89
C LEU A 63 -30.25 12.66 -13.55
N PHE A 64 -31.34 12.67 -12.75
CA PHE A 64 -31.28 12.28 -11.36
C PHE A 64 -31.72 10.85 -11.08
N ALA A 65 -32.58 10.27 -11.93
CA ALA A 65 -33.16 8.94 -11.74
C ALA A 65 -33.05 8.08 -13.00
N ASP A 66 -32.62 6.84 -12.85
CA ASP A 66 -32.74 5.85 -13.92
C ASP A 66 -34.23 5.45 -14.09
N PRO A 67 -34.88 5.80 -15.21
CA PRO A 67 -36.31 5.57 -15.37
C PRO A 67 -36.71 4.09 -15.44
N ILE A 68 -35.74 3.15 -15.53
CA ILE A 68 -35.99 1.71 -15.57
C ILE A 68 -36.03 1.14 -14.13
N ILE A 69 -35.04 1.48 -13.32
CA ILE A 69 -34.84 0.84 -12.01
C ILE A 69 -35.13 1.78 -10.83
N GLU A 70 -35.25 3.08 -11.06
CA GLU A 70 -35.45 4.09 -10.02
C GLU A 70 -36.76 4.88 -10.24
N GLN A 71 -37.17 5.53 -9.18
CA GLN A 71 -38.27 6.47 -9.15
C GLN A 71 -37.94 7.58 -8.16
N GLY A 72 -38.46 8.79 -8.42
CA GLY A 72 -38.11 9.92 -7.57
C GLY A 72 -39.21 10.96 -7.47
N ALA A 73 -38.95 11.98 -6.68
CA ALA A 73 -39.81 13.14 -6.52
C ALA A 73 -38.97 14.40 -6.24
N VAL A 74 -39.53 15.53 -6.65
CA VAL A 74 -38.96 16.86 -6.40
C VAL A 74 -39.75 17.52 -5.28
N ASN A 75 -39.03 18.12 -4.31
CA ASN A 75 -39.57 18.78 -3.13
C ASN A 75 -40.54 17.93 -2.29
N THR A 76 -40.40 16.61 -2.38
CA THR A 76 -41.18 15.65 -1.63
C THR A 76 -40.25 14.68 -0.91
N ILE A 77 -40.42 14.49 0.40
CA ILE A 77 -39.71 13.49 1.17
C ILE A 77 -40.32 12.12 0.84
N LEU A 78 -39.59 11.26 0.14
CA LEU A 78 -40.10 9.98 -0.34
C LEU A 78 -40.54 9.07 0.79
N LEU A 79 -39.91 9.12 1.95
CA LEU A 79 -40.28 8.36 3.15
C LEU A 79 -41.71 8.64 3.65
N THR A 80 -42.30 9.77 3.26
CA THR A 80 -43.71 10.13 3.60
C THR A 80 -44.72 9.64 2.57
N THR A 81 -44.28 9.03 1.49
CA THR A 81 -45.13 8.58 0.40
C THR A 81 -45.55 7.11 0.56
N GLU A 82 -46.55 6.69 -0.23
CA GLU A 82 -46.99 5.28 -0.30
C GLU A 82 -45.90 4.33 -0.79
N MET A 83 -44.80 4.85 -1.38
CA MET A 83 -43.64 4.09 -1.79
C MET A 83 -42.93 3.42 -0.60
N PHE A 84 -43.00 3.99 0.60
CA PHE A 84 -42.47 3.46 1.84
C PHE A 84 -43.60 3.00 2.74
N SER A 85 -43.99 1.74 2.62
CA SER A 85 -45.06 1.14 3.47
C SER A 85 -44.55 0.87 4.88
N GLY A 86 -45.27 1.28 5.89
CA GLY A 86 -44.93 1.10 7.30
C GLY A 86 -44.07 2.23 7.86
N THR A 87 -44.04 2.33 9.21
CA THR A 87 -43.19 3.30 9.91
C THR A 87 -41.84 2.63 10.21
N PRO A 88 -40.69 3.21 9.77
CA PRO A 88 -39.38 2.68 10.13
C PRO A 88 -39.10 2.82 11.63
N ASP A 89 -38.20 1.99 12.14
CA ASP A 89 -37.77 2.02 13.54
C ASP A 89 -36.64 3.07 13.73
N ALA A 90 -35.87 3.34 12.68
CA ALA A 90 -34.89 4.43 12.63
C ALA A 90 -34.73 4.93 11.20
N VAL A 91 -34.38 6.20 11.05
CA VAL A 91 -33.96 6.80 9.78
C VAL A 91 -32.64 7.54 10.00
N ILE A 92 -31.66 7.24 9.17
CA ILE A 92 -30.33 7.87 9.22
C ILE A 92 -30.07 8.50 7.87
N THR A 93 -29.87 9.82 7.86
CA THR A 93 -29.53 10.59 6.65
C THR A 93 -28.09 11.06 6.75
N VAL A 94 -27.28 10.64 5.80
CA VAL A 94 -25.84 10.95 5.72
C VAL A 94 -25.57 11.89 4.56
N GLY A 95 -24.91 13.01 4.82
CA GLY A 95 -24.48 13.97 3.80
C GLY A 95 -23.10 14.53 4.13
N PHE A 96 -22.45 15.12 3.16
CA PHE A 96 -21.13 15.71 3.36
C PHE A 96 -21.18 16.95 4.29
N LYS A 97 -20.09 17.15 5.01
CA LYS A 97 -19.88 18.41 5.77
C LYS A 97 -19.67 19.58 4.81
N PRO A 98 -19.97 20.82 5.26
CA PRO A 98 -19.66 22.01 4.47
C PRO A 98 -18.20 22.07 4.03
N GLY A 99 -17.95 22.31 2.73
CA GLY A 99 -16.61 22.45 2.15
C GLY A 99 -15.92 21.16 1.73
N VAL A 100 -16.41 20.00 2.18
CA VAL A 100 -15.90 18.70 1.72
C VAL A 100 -16.30 18.45 0.27
N THR A 101 -15.40 17.89 -0.51
CA THR A 101 -15.65 17.52 -1.91
C THR A 101 -16.75 16.47 -2.02
N ASP A 102 -17.80 16.79 -2.75
CA ASP A 102 -18.92 15.93 -3.09
C ASP A 102 -18.84 15.60 -4.59
N ASN A 103 -18.15 14.53 -4.97
CA ASN A 103 -17.99 14.17 -6.38
C ASN A 103 -19.29 13.78 -7.09
N PRO A 104 -20.18 12.98 -6.48
CA PRO A 104 -21.51 12.79 -7.05
C PRO A 104 -22.26 14.12 -7.25
N GLY A 105 -22.12 15.06 -6.31
CA GLY A 105 -22.68 16.42 -6.42
C GLY A 105 -22.08 17.22 -7.57
N LYS A 106 -20.76 17.15 -7.77
CA LYS A 106 -20.08 17.76 -8.92
C LYS A 106 -20.56 17.17 -10.24
N ALA A 107 -20.59 15.84 -10.37
CA ALA A 107 -21.10 15.17 -11.56
C ALA A 107 -22.56 15.52 -11.86
N ALA A 108 -23.39 15.59 -10.82
CA ALA A 108 -24.78 16.04 -10.95
C ALA A 108 -24.88 17.53 -11.36
N LYS A 109 -23.99 18.39 -10.85
CA LYS A 109 -23.88 19.79 -11.26
C LYS A 109 -23.55 19.89 -12.77
N ASP A 110 -22.54 19.16 -13.24
CA ASP A 110 -22.12 19.20 -14.65
C ASP A 110 -23.24 18.75 -15.59
N GLY A 111 -23.94 17.67 -15.23
CA GLY A 111 -25.16 17.27 -15.92
C GLY A 111 -26.28 18.32 -15.84
N PHE A 112 -26.46 18.94 -14.67
CA PHE A 112 -27.49 19.97 -14.45
C PHE A 112 -27.24 21.20 -15.30
N THR A 113 -26.03 21.74 -15.29
CA THR A 113 -25.67 22.92 -16.10
C THR A 113 -25.67 22.62 -17.59
N THR A 114 -25.45 21.37 -18.00
CA THR A 114 -25.62 20.92 -19.38
C THR A 114 -27.09 20.92 -19.79
N LEU A 115 -28.00 20.48 -18.93
CA LEU A 115 -29.46 20.48 -19.19
C LEU A 115 -30.08 21.86 -19.04
N PHE A 116 -29.56 22.71 -18.19
CA PHE A 116 -30.05 24.04 -17.84
C PHE A 116 -28.93 25.09 -17.98
N PRO A 117 -28.51 25.39 -19.22
CA PRO A 117 -27.36 26.28 -19.46
C PRO A 117 -27.60 27.73 -19.04
N GLU A 118 -28.82 28.11 -18.70
CA GLU A 118 -29.17 29.40 -18.11
C GLU A 118 -28.85 29.50 -16.62
N ASP A 119 -28.52 28.40 -15.94
CA ASP A 119 -28.26 28.32 -14.51
C ASP A 119 -26.85 27.75 -14.24
N MET A 120 -25.85 28.34 -14.86
CA MET A 120 -24.44 27.91 -14.77
C MET A 120 -23.84 28.02 -13.36
N ASP A 121 -24.40 28.90 -12.53
CA ASP A 121 -23.96 29.13 -11.15
C ASP A 121 -24.64 28.17 -10.16
N ALA A 122 -25.52 27.28 -10.65
CA ALA A 122 -26.13 26.27 -9.79
C ALA A 122 -25.08 25.35 -9.13
N THR A 123 -25.36 24.96 -7.91
CA THR A 123 -24.55 24.01 -7.17
C THR A 123 -25.41 22.84 -6.70
N VAL A 124 -24.83 21.65 -6.65
CA VAL A 124 -25.53 20.43 -6.23
C VAL A 124 -24.75 19.75 -5.12
N ALA A 125 -25.45 19.36 -4.05
CA ALA A 125 -24.92 18.52 -2.97
C ALA A 125 -25.73 17.23 -2.86
N THR A 126 -25.09 16.13 -2.45
CA THR A 126 -25.74 14.84 -2.34
C THR A 126 -25.88 14.36 -0.91
N TYR A 127 -26.84 13.44 -0.69
CA TYR A 127 -27.00 12.74 0.58
C TYR A 127 -27.63 11.36 0.37
N GLN A 128 -27.46 10.47 1.36
CA GLN A 128 -28.10 9.17 1.38
C GLN A 128 -28.94 9.02 2.64
N THR A 129 -30.12 8.44 2.51
CA THR A 129 -31.00 8.15 3.65
C THR A 129 -31.27 6.65 3.70
N TYR A 130 -31.12 6.09 4.89
CA TYR A 130 -31.41 4.68 5.18
C TYR A 130 -32.56 4.60 6.19
N ALA A 131 -33.63 3.88 5.83
CA ALA A 131 -34.75 3.59 6.69
C ALA A 131 -34.69 2.11 7.12
N PHE A 132 -34.67 1.90 8.43
CA PHE A 132 -34.54 0.57 9.07
C PHE A 132 -35.89 0.07 9.55
N TYR A 133 -36.24 -1.16 9.18
CA TYR A 133 -37.49 -1.82 9.58
C TYR A 133 -37.18 -3.13 10.31
N GLY A 134 -37.87 -3.35 11.45
CA GLY A 134 -37.63 -4.51 12.31
C GLY A 134 -36.32 -4.41 13.12
N LEU A 135 -35.82 -3.20 13.37
CA LEU A 135 -34.62 -2.96 14.18
C LEU A 135 -34.92 -3.28 15.64
N SER A 136 -34.02 -4.01 16.32
CA SER A 136 -34.16 -4.29 17.75
C SER A 136 -34.12 -2.99 18.58
N ALA A 137 -34.97 -2.85 19.57
CA ALA A 137 -35.00 -1.71 20.47
C ALA A 137 -33.73 -1.61 21.38
N GLU A 138 -32.89 -2.65 21.40
CA GLU A 138 -31.63 -2.66 22.16
C GLU A 138 -30.48 -1.98 21.41
N ILE A 139 -30.67 -1.72 20.11
CA ILE A 139 -29.61 -1.08 19.27
C ILE A 139 -29.65 0.42 19.46
N ASP A 140 -28.53 0.98 19.87
CA ASP A 140 -28.35 2.45 19.92
C ASP A 140 -28.28 2.99 18.48
N VAL A 141 -29.22 3.88 18.15
CA VAL A 141 -29.31 4.47 16.80
C VAL A 141 -28.15 5.43 16.53
N ASN A 142 -27.52 6.02 17.57
CA ASN A 142 -26.32 6.85 17.40
C ASN A 142 -25.10 5.98 17.02
N TRP A 143 -24.96 4.83 17.70
CA TRP A 143 -23.96 3.85 17.32
C TRP A 143 -24.19 3.35 15.88
N LEU A 144 -25.44 3.02 15.53
CA LEU A 144 -25.81 2.60 14.18
C LEU A 144 -25.44 3.67 13.14
N ALA A 145 -25.72 4.95 13.41
CA ALA A 145 -25.31 6.06 12.53
C ALA A 145 -23.79 6.14 12.38
N GLY A 146 -23.04 5.90 13.46
CA GLY A 146 -21.57 5.84 13.44
C GLY A 146 -21.01 4.75 12.52
N THR A 147 -21.75 3.65 12.29
CA THR A 147 -21.33 2.60 11.35
C THR A 147 -21.58 2.94 9.88
N LEU A 148 -22.37 3.99 9.60
CA LEU A 148 -22.82 4.33 8.25
C LEU A 148 -22.14 5.56 7.64
N HIS A 149 -21.37 6.31 8.41
CA HIS A 149 -20.73 7.52 7.92
C HIS A 149 -19.33 7.72 8.52
N ASN A 150 -18.48 8.39 7.77
CA ASN A 150 -17.21 8.89 8.27
C ASN A 150 -17.40 10.28 8.89
N ASN A 151 -17.25 10.38 10.20
CA ASN A 151 -17.48 11.60 10.96
C ASN A 151 -16.49 12.74 10.65
N LEU A 152 -15.40 12.48 9.94
CA LEU A 152 -14.44 13.52 9.52
C LEU A 152 -14.99 14.35 8.36
N ILE A 153 -15.62 13.71 7.38
CA ILE A 153 -16.10 14.34 6.14
C ILE A 153 -17.62 14.38 6.03
N GLN A 154 -18.33 13.54 6.78
CA GLN A 154 -19.78 13.41 6.69
C GLN A 154 -20.44 13.81 8.01
N ARG A 155 -21.72 14.12 7.90
CA ARG A 155 -22.64 14.36 9.03
C ARG A 155 -23.82 13.43 8.89
N ALA A 156 -24.27 12.87 10.02
CA ALA A 156 -25.48 12.07 10.08
C ALA A 156 -26.60 12.83 10.81
N LEU A 157 -27.80 12.82 10.25
CA LEU A 157 -29.02 13.24 10.93
C LEU A 157 -29.85 12.00 11.25
N ILE A 158 -30.29 11.90 12.48
CA ILE A 158 -30.92 10.71 13.04
C ILE A 158 -32.37 11.01 13.41
N ALA A 159 -33.29 10.17 12.96
CA ALA A 159 -34.63 10.06 13.52
C ALA A 159 -34.75 8.68 14.20
N ASP A 160 -34.89 8.68 15.49
CA ASP A 160 -35.22 7.49 16.28
C ASP A 160 -36.70 7.04 16.10
N LYS A 161 -37.08 5.96 16.74
CA LYS A 161 -38.43 5.45 16.66
C LYS A 161 -39.51 6.48 17.02
N ALA A 162 -39.26 7.31 18.03
CA ALA A 162 -40.20 8.34 18.46
C ALA A 162 -40.39 9.44 17.41
N ALA A 163 -39.30 9.86 16.76
CA ALA A 163 -39.33 10.80 15.64
C ALA A 163 -39.98 10.18 14.41
N CYS A 164 -39.69 8.91 14.12
CA CYS A 164 -40.30 8.16 13.02
C CYS A 164 -41.84 8.05 13.18
N ASP A 165 -42.31 7.74 14.37
CA ASP A 165 -43.77 7.64 14.70
C ASP A 165 -44.48 8.99 14.53
N GLN A 166 -43.78 10.11 14.72
CA GLN A 166 -44.28 11.47 14.51
C GLN A 166 -44.07 11.98 13.09
N GLN A 167 -43.44 11.20 12.21
CA GLN A 167 -42.98 11.60 10.86
C GLN A 167 -42.13 12.88 10.90
N ALA A 168 -41.31 13.03 11.95
CA ALA A 168 -40.41 14.15 12.14
C ALA A 168 -39.03 13.80 11.56
N TRP A 169 -38.91 13.96 10.25
CA TRP A 169 -37.66 13.71 9.54
C TRP A 169 -36.73 14.92 9.62
N PRO A 170 -35.50 14.75 10.06
CA PRO A 170 -34.54 15.85 10.01
C PRO A 170 -34.22 16.20 8.56
N ALA A 171 -34.30 17.50 8.24
CA ALA A 171 -33.95 18.00 6.91
C ALA A 171 -32.48 18.39 6.87
N LEU A 172 -31.76 17.92 5.84
CA LEU A 172 -30.44 18.41 5.55
C LEU A 172 -30.53 19.79 4.88
N ASP A 173 -29.79 20.74 5.46
CA ASP A 173 -29.51 22.00 4.81
C ASP A 173 -28.37 21.85 3.79
N TYR A 174 -28.34 22.74 2.78
CA TYR A 174 -27.22 22.79 1.84
C TYR A 174 -25.91 23.03 2.62
N PRO A 175 -24.85 22.29 2.35
CA PRO A 175 -23.59 22.40 3.09
C PRO A 175 -22.80 23.63 2.66
N THR A 176 -23.18 24.81 3.17
CA THR A 176 -22.46 26.07 2.92
C THR A 176 -21.27 26.18 3.86
N PRO A 177 -20.03 26.28 3.34
CA PRO A 177 -18.85 26.46 4.17
C PRO A 177 -18.93 27.78 4.95
N PRO A 178 -18.62 27.81 6.25
CA PRO A 178 -18.40 29.05 6.98
C PRO A 178 -17.17 29.79 6.46
N GLU A 179 -17.03 31.06 6.70
CA GLU A 179 -15.84 31.85 6.38
C GLU A 179 -14.66 31.43 7.28
N GLN A 180 -13.46 31.29 6.68
CA GLN A 180 -12.23 31.07 7.41
C GLN A 180 -11.87 32.29 8.25
N VAL A 181 -11.53 32.10 9.51
CA VAL A 181 -11.06 33.13 10.41
C VAL A 181 -9.62 32.83 10.79
N PHE A 182 -8.73 33.79 10.67
CA PHE A 182 -7.34 33.67 11.10
C PHE A 182 -7.23 33.38 12.60
N ILE A 183 -6.58 32.28 12.94
CA ILE A 183 -6.22 31.87 14.30
C ILE A 183 -4.76 32.23 14.52
N PRO A 184 -4.41 33.17 15.40
CA PRO A 184 -3.01 33.56 15.63
C PRO A 184 -2.19 32.39 16.16
N PRO A 185 -0.93 32.19 15.67
CA PRO A 185 -0.05 31.14 16.19
C PRO A 185 0.23 31.37 17.68
N GLN A 186 0.38 30.28 18.43
CA GLN A 186 0.65 30.32 19.85
C GLN A 186 2.14 30.08 20.12
N PRO A 187 2.82 30.95 20.91
CA PRO A 187 4.19 30.67 21.34
C PRO A 187 4.19 29.52 22.34
N MET A 188 5.08 28.56 22.13
CA MET A 188 5.26 27.38 22.98
C MET A 188 6.46 27.57 23.90
N ASP A 189 6.22 27.66 25.23
CA ASP A 189 7.29 27.86 26.22
C ASP A 189 8.06 26.55 26.44
N LEU A 190 9.30 26.49 25.93
CA LEU A 190 10.22 25.38 26.13
C LEU A 190 11.29 25.67 27.20
N GLU A 191 11.22 26.78 27.96
CA GLU A 191 12.13 27.08 29.06
C GLU A 191 11.72 26.31 30.33
N CYS A 192 11.83 24.96 30.26
CA CYS A 192 11.40 24.03 31.29
C CYS A 192 12.37 22.87 31.43
N ASP A 193 12.13 21.95 32.38
CA ASP A 193 12.91 20.75 32.58
C ASP A 193 12.51 19.61 31.62
N ASP A 194 13.33 18.53 31.58
CA ASP A 194 13.17 17.41 30.68
C ASP A 194 11.82 16.71 30.85
N ALA A 195 11.30 16.58 32.07
CA ALA A 195 10.01 15.95 32.30
C ALA A 195 8.85 16.78 31.71
N THR A 196 8.95 18.09 31.76
CA THR A 196 7.96 19.00 31.13
C THR A 196 8.10 19.00 29.59
N LEU A 197 9.33 18.90 29.07
CA LEU A 197 9.55 18.75 27.62
C LEU A 197 8.89 17.46 27.10
N GLU A 198 9.06 16.35 27.82
CA GLU A 198 8.40 15.07 27.50
C GLU A 198 6.86 15.21 27.55
N GLU A 199 6.33 15.88 28.58
CA GLU A 199 4.89 16.11 28.70
C GLU A 199 4.34 16.95 27.55
N ILE A 200 5.05 17.98 27.10
CA ILE A 200 4.66 18.79 25.92
C ILE A 200 4.60 17.92 24.67
N SER A 201 5.62 17.07 24.45
CA SER A 201 5.66 16.19 23.29
C SER A 201 4.51 15.17 23.30
N VAL A 202 4.24 14.54 24.45
CA VAL A 202 3.15 13.55 24.59
C VAL A 202 1.77 14.20 24.41
N ASN A 203 1.52 15.31 25.08
CA ASN A 203 0.22 15.99 25.02
C ASN A 203 -0.05 16.61 23.64
N GLY A 204 1.00 17.06 22.93
CA GLY A 204 0.92 17.57 21.57
C GLY A 204 0.92 16.50 20.49
N LEU A 205 1.05 15.22 20.82
CA LEU A 205 1.21 14.12 19.84
C LEU A 205 2.39 14.34 18.87
N LEU A 206 3.45 15.01 19.36
CA LEU A 206 4.60 15.39 18.53
C LEU A 206 5.53 14.20 18.23
N ALA A 207 5.51 13.14 19.04
CA ALA A 207 6.38 11.98 18.94
C ALA A 207 7.91 12.31 18.95
N LEU A 208 8.26 13.44 19.56
CA LEU A 208 9.66 13.86 19.77
C LEU A 208 10.17 13.32 21.12
N ASN A 209 11.38 12.79 21.14
CA ASN A 209 12.03 12.38 22.38
C ASN A 209 12.66 13.58 23.11
N VAL A 210 13.18 13.35 24.32
CA VAL A 210 13.73 14.42 25.16
C VAL A 210 14.94 15.09 24.52
N GLU A 211 15.84 14.32 23.88
CA GLU A 211 17.04 14.83 23.20
C GLU A 211 16.66 15.73 22.01
N GLU A 212 15.64 15.36 21.27
CA GLU A 212 15.10 16.16 20.16
C GLU A 212 14.47 17.46 20.67
N MET A 213 13.67 17.38 21.74
CA MET A 213 13.10 18.58 22.39
C MET A 213 14.17 19.49 22.97
N GLN A 214 15.27 18.94 23.53
CA GLN A 214 16.43 19.71 23.98
C GLN A 214 17.18 20.40 22.83
N ALA A 215 17.30 19.73 21.67
CA ALA A 215 17.89 20.33 20.47
C ALA A 215 17.07 21.54 19.99
N ILE A 216 15.74 21.40 19.98
CA ILE A 216 14.82 22.50 19.66
C ILE A 216 14.96 23.62 20.69
N GLN A 217 14.94 23.32 22.00
CA GLN A 217 15.14 24.29 23.06
C GLN A 217 16.47 25.06 22.90
N ALA A 218 17.56 24.36 22.58
CA ALA A 218 18.88 24.95 22.37
C ALA A 218 18.88 25.93 21.17
N HIS A 219 18.20 25.56 20.06
CA HIS A 219 18.06 26.41 18.89
C HIS A 219 17.42 27.76 19.24
N TYR A 220 16.31 27.77 20.01
CA TYR A 220 15.63 29.00 20.39
C TYR A 220 16.35 29.80 21.49
N ARG A 221 17.40 29.25 22.09
CA ARG A 221 18.32 29.98 23.00
C ARG A 221 19.44 30.72 22.28
N ASP A 222 19.71 30.40 21.00
CA ASP A 222 20.76 31.06 20.24
C ASP A 222 20.43 32.53 19.96
N ASP A 223 21.38 33.43 20.25
CA ASP A 223 21.18 34.88 20.11
C ASP A 223 21.02 35.30 18.62
N THR A 224 21.63 34.57 17.68
CA THR A 224 21.53 34.85 16.23
C THR A 224 20.13 34.50 15.75
N VAL A 225 19.60 33.34 16.20
CA VAL A 225 18.23 32.89 15.89
C VAL A 225 17.24 33.92 16.44
N ARG A 226 17.41 34.31 17.71
CA ARG A 226 16.54 35.33 18.35
C ARG A 226 16.53 36.66 17.59
N ALA A 227 17.73 37.13 17.17
CA ALA A 227 17.83 38.36 16.41
C ALA A 227 17.16 38.30 15.04
N SER A 228 17.32 37.20 14.31
CA SER A 228 16.70 37.00 12.99
C SER A 228 15.17 36.92 13.09
N ARG A 229 14.66 36.24 14.10
CA ARG A 229 13.21 36.10 14.38
C ARG A 229 12.57 37.45 14.75
N ALA A 230 13.23 38.22 15.61
CA ALA A 230 12.76 39.57 15.98
C ALA A 230 12.67 40.49 14.74
N ALA A 231 13.55 40.33 13.77
CA ALA A 231 13.56 41.12 12.54
C ALA A 231 12.31 40.92 11.66
N VAL A 232 11.70 39.73 11.71
CA VAL A 232 10.48 39.41 10.97
C VAL A 232 9.21 39.49 11.83
N GLY A 233 9.32 39.97 13.07
CA GLY A 233 8.19 40.24 13.96
C GLY A 233 7.58 39.04 14.66
N ILE A 234 8.24 37.86 14.67
CA ILE A 234 7.82 36.66 15.39
C ILE A 234 8.46 36.60 16.77
N VAL A 235 7.85 35.85 17.72
CA VAL A 235 8.37 35.69 19.09
C VAL A 235 9.83 35.17 19.02
N PRO A 236 10.81 35.92 19.63
CA PRO A 236 12.22 35.61 19.44
C PRO A 236 12.73 34.36 20.15
N ASN A 237 12.23 34.07 21.34
CA ASN A 237 12.81 33.10 22.29
C ASN A 237 11.99 31.82 22.47
N ALA A 238 11.01 31.59 21.66
CA ALA A 238 10.16 30.41 21.72
C ALA A 238 9.69 30.02 20.33
N PRO A 239 9.52 28.74 19.99
CA PRO A 239 8.82 28.32 18.78
C PRO A 239 7.36 28.75 18.85
N THR A 240 6.75 28.92 17.69
CA THR A 240 5.31 28.87 17.57
C THR A 240 4.82 27.42 17.52
N ASP A 241 3.53 27.20 17.75
CA ASP A 241 2.88 25.92 17.50
C ASP A 241 3.10 25.45 16.05
N VAL A 242 3.07 26.35 15.08
CA VAL A 242 3.36 26.04 13.65
C VAL A 242 4.76 25.49 13.45
N GLU A 243 5.76 26.11 14.10
CA GLU A 243 7.15 25.67 14.00
C GLU A 243 7.39 24.33 14.70
N LEU A 244 6.80 24.16 15.88
CA LEU A 244 6.96 22.93 16.66
C LEU A 244 6.31 21.73 15.96
N GLU A 245 5.12 21.92 15.41
CA GLU A 245 4.44 20.90 14.60
C GLU A 245 5.20 20.58 13.29
N CYS A 246 5.68 21.61 12.60
CA CYS A 246 6.50 21.42 11.40
C CYS A 246 7.77 20.59 11.70
N LEU A 247 8.48 20.90 12.79
CA LEU A 247 9.65 20.13 13.24
C LEU A 247 9.25 18.71 13.62
N ALA A 248 8.15 18.52 14.33
CA ALA A 248 7.67 17.20 14.75
C ALA A 248 7.37 16.28 13.55
N GLN A 249 6.70 16.82 12.51
CA GLN A 249 6.44 16.07 11.29
C GLN A 249 7.73 15.77 10.52
N THR A 250 8.60 16.78 10.30
CA THR A 250 9.86 16.60 9.57
C THR A 250 10.81 15.66 10.28
N TRP A 251 10.87 15.70 11.63
CA TRP A 251 11.73 14.84 12.46
C TRP A 251 11.06 13.53 12.89
N SER A 252 9.88 13.21 12.34
CA SER A 252 9.20 11.96 12.65
C SER A 252 10.02 10.74 12.21
N GLU A 253 9.76 9.58 12.82
CA GLU A 253 10.34 8.31 12.37
C GLU A 253 9.99 8.04 10.90
N HIS A 254 8.78 8.42 10.49
CA HIS A 254 8.30 8.26 9.13
C HIS A 254 9.12 9.03 8.09
N CYS A 255 9.47 10.32 8.37
CA CYS A 255 10.18 11.19 7.43
C CYS A 255 11.71 11.03 7.49
N LYS A 256 12.27 10.78 8.68
CA LYS A 256 13.74 10.73 8.88
C LYS A 256 14.33 9.33 9.04
N HIS A 257 13.49 8.29 9.12
CA HIS A 257 13.95 6.91 9.27
C HIS A 257 14.97 6.78 10.40
N LYS A 258 14.66 7.36 11.57
CA LYS A 258 15.63 7.59 12.67
C LYS A 258 16.28 6.31 13.17
N ILE A 259 15.55 5.18 13.17
CA ILE A 259 16.07 3.88 13.58
C ILE A 259 17.10 3.38 12.55
N PHE A 260 16.81 3.46 11.27
CA PHE A 260 17.76 3.11 10.20
C PHE A 260 18.93 4.07 10.10
N ALA A 261 18.75 5.33 10.48
CA ALA A 261 19.82 6.35 10.53
C ALA A 261 20.62 6.30 11.83
N SER A 262 20.23 5.50 12.84
CA SER A 262 20.84 5.47 14.15
C SER A 262 22.25 4.88 14.16
N LYS A 263 23.00 5.20 15.19
CA LYS A 263 24.27 4.53 15.52
C LYS A 263 23.98 3.39 16.48
N ILE A 264 24.30 2.16 16.05
CA ILE A 264 23.94 0.93 16.77
C ILE A 264 25.20 0.26 17.29
N HIS A 265 25.30 0.06 18.61
CA HIS A 265 26.26 -0.83 19.21
C HIS A 265 25.67 -2.25 19.23
N HIS A 266 26.26 -3.15 18.43
CA HIS A 266 25.75 -4.50 18.21
C HIS A 266 26.67 -5.55 18.82
N ILE A 267 26.09 -6.41 19.67
CA ILE A 267 26.75 -7.54 20.28
C ILE A 267 26.09 -8.82 19.77
N ASP A 268 26.87 -9.70 19.19
CA ASP A 268 26.44 -11.02 18.72
C ASP A 268 27.07 -12.11 19.63
N HIS A 269 26.24 -12.74 20.47
CA HIS A 269 26.69 -13.78 21.42
C HIS A 269 26.96 -15.13 20.73
N GLU A 270 26.50 -15.33 19.52
CA GLU A 270 26.76 -16.56 18.75
C GLU A 270 28.17 -16.54 18.16
N THR A 271 28.57 -15.42 17.57
CA THR A 271 29.87 -15.24 16.91
C THR A 271 30.91 -14.61 17.81
N GLY A 272 30.52 -13.93 18.88
CA GLY A 272 31.36 -13.13 19.77
C GLY A 272 31.74 -11.77 19.16
N GLU A 273 31.01 -11.32 18.14
CA GLU A 273 31.19 -10.00 17.51
C GLU A 273 30.73 -8.87 18.46
N ASP A 274 31.49 -7.78 18.49
CA ASP A 274 31.20 -6.54 19.22
C ASP A 274 31.57 -5.38 18.29
N THR A 275 30.56 -4.74 17.68
CA THR A 275 30.76 -3.73 16.63
C THR A 275 29.82 -2.55 16.77
N VAL A 276 30.21 -1.43 16.13
CA VAL A 276 29.39 -0.23 16.02
C VAL A 276 29.03 -0.01 14.55
N ILE A 277 27.73 0.04 14.26
CA ILE A 277 27.17 0.30 12.92
C ILE A 277 26.70 1.75 12.90
N ASP A 278 27.24 2.55 12.00
CA ASP A 278 26.80 3.93 11.77
C ASP A 278 25.80 3.95 10.61
N SER A 279 24.51 3.91 10.96
CA SER A 279 23.35 3.81 10.07
C SER A 279 23.26 2.48 9.29
N LEU A 280 22.18 1.73 9.52
CA LEU A 280 21.83 0.54 8.71
C LEU A 280 21.64 0.92 7.26
N PHE A 281 20.92 2.02 7.00
CA PHE A 281 20.66 2.51 5.66
C PHE A 281 21.97 2.81 4.88
N LYS A 282 22.84 3.63 5.46
CA LYS A 282 24.12 3.99 4.80
C LYS A 282 25.00 2.76 4.57
N THR A 283 25.10 1.88 5.58
CA THR A 283 26.03 0.76 5.55
C THR A 283 25.54 -0.36 4.63
N HIS A 284 24.30 -0.78 4.74
CA HIS A 284 23.81 -2.02 4.15
C HIS A 284 22.90 -1.83 2.92
N ILE A 285 22.39 -0.60 2.66
CA ILE A 285 21.49 -0.31 1.53
C ILE A 285 22.14 0.69 0.56
N MET A 286 22.47 1.88 1.04
CA MET A 286 22.96 2.97 0.20
C MET A 286 24.34 2.67 -0.39
N THR A 287 25.32 2.26 0.45
CA THR A 287 26.68 1.99 0.00
C THR A 287 26.74 0.86 -1.05
N PRO A 288 26.10 -0.32 -0.83
CA PRO A 288 26.05 -1.37 -1.84
C PRO A 288 25.46 -0.91 -3.17
N THR A 289 24.40 -0.11 -3.13
CA THR A 289 23.74 0.41 -4.34
C THR A 289 24.63 1.39 -5.08
N HIS A 290 25.29 2.33 -4.39
CA HIS A 290 26.24 3.27 -5.00
C HIS A 290 27.49 2.56 -5.57
N ASP A 291 27.97 1.48 -4.93
CA ASP A 291 29.05 0.68 -5.47
C ASP A 291 28.62 0.07 -6.82
N MET A 292 27.41 -0.50 -6.88
CA MET A 292 26.88 -1.06 -8.13
C MET A 292 26.59 0.01 -9.19
N GLN A 293 26.18 1.22 -8.80
CA GLN A 293 25.95 2.34 -9.71
C GLN A 293 27.22 2.74 -10.48
N ASN A 294 28.39 2.54 -9.89
CA ASN A 294 29.65 2.79 -10.57
C ASN A 294 29.96 1.77 -11.68
N ASP A 295 29.32 0.59 -11.65
CA ASP A 295 29.56 -0.51 -12.60
C ASP A 295 28.55 -0.53 -13.76
N VAL A 296 27.43 0.23 -13.67
CA VAL A 296 26.34 0.23 -14.66
C VAL A 296 25.93 1.66 -15.01
N ASP A 297 25.42 1.85 -16.23
CA ASP A 297 24.99 3.17 -16.75
C ASP A 297 23.47 3.38 -16.74
N TRP A 298 22.73 2.39 -16.28
CA TRP A 298 21.26 2.42 -16.27
C TRP A 298 20.63 2.88 -14.93
N LEU A 299 21.39 2.97 -13.83
CA LEU A 299 20.93 3.57 -12.57
C LEU A 299 21.03 5.11 -12.68
N LEU A 300 19.89 5.80 -12.81
CA LEU A 300 19.84 7.23 -13.09
C LEU A 300 19.71 8.08 -11.83
N SER A 301 18.77 7.72 -10.94
CA SER A 301 18.54 8.41 -9.67
C SER A 301 18.19 7.39 -8.59
N VAL A 302 18.90 7.44 -7.47
CA VAL A 302 18.71 6.57 -6.32
C VAL A 302 18.78 7.38 -5.03
N PHE A 303 17.83 7.22 -4.13
CA PHE A 303 17.74 7.86 -2.81
C PHE A 303 17.71 9.41 -2.80
N HIS A 304 17.26 10.03 -3.88
CA HIS A 304 17.20 11.49 -4.03
C HIS A 304 15.82 12.02 -4.43
N ASP A 305 14.86 11.14 -4.65
CA ASP A 305 13.54 11.49 -5.16
C ASP A 305 12.47 10.59 -4.54
N ASN A 306 11.20 10.82 -4.83
CA ASN A 306 10.07 9.99 -4.37
C ASN A 306 10.27 8.51 -4.68
N SER A 307 10.90 8.18 -5.82
CA SER A 307 11.27 6.80 -6.15
C SER A 307 12.60 6.73 -6.92
N GLY A 308 13.23 5.53 -6.91
CA GLY A 308 14.42 5.28 -7.72
C GLY A 308 14.09 5.17 -9.21
N VAL A 309 14.95 5.71 -10.04
CA VAL A 309 14.78 5.77 -11.50
C VAL A 309 15.88 5.00 -12.21
N ILE A 310 15.50 4.09 -13.11
CA ILE A 310 16.41 3.35 -13.97
C ILE A 310 16.11 3.59 -15.44
N ALA A 311 17.14 3.59 -16.29
CA ALA A 311 16.95 3.62 -17.73
C ALA A 311 16.44 2.27 -18.21
N TRP A 312 15.27 2.26 -18.86
CA TRP A 312 14.70 1.04 -19.43
C TRP A 312 15.23 0.81 -20.84
N ASP A 313 15.21 1.86 -21.66
CA ASP A 313 15.87 1.88 -22.99
C ASP A 313 16.47 3.26 -23.30
N ASP A 314 16.79 3.53 -24.55
CA ASP A 314 17.34 4.82 -24.98
C ASP A 314 16.32 5.98 -24.88
N LYS A 315 15.02 5.70 -24.81
CA LYS A 315 13.93 6.68 -24.85
C LYS A 315 13.18 6.81 -23.52
N TRP A 316 13.14 5.72 -22.75
CA TRP A 316 12.29 5.63 -21.57
C TRP A 316 13.06 5.26 -20.32
N SER A 317 12.62 5.81 -19.23
CA SER A 317 13.02 5.44 -17.87
C SER A 317 11.82 4.87 -17.12
N ILE A 318 12.09 3.94 -16.22
CA ILE A 318 11.08 3.35 -15.33
C ILE A 318 11.46 3.61 -13.88
N CYS A 319 10.47 3.66 -13.03
CA CYS A 319 10.61 3.83 -11.60
C CYS A 319 9.60 2.98 -10.86
N MET A 320 9.87 2.67 -9.59
CA MET A 320 8.95 1.94 -8.73
C MET A 320 9.04 2.46 -7.31
N LYS A 321 7.91 2.52 -6.64
CA LYS A 321 7.76 2.79 -5.22
C LYS A 321 6.84 1.74 -4.62
N ALA A 322 7.09 1.39 -3.36
CA ALA A 322 6.17 0.63 -2.54
C ALA A 322 6.11 1.28 -1.15
N GLU A 323 4.91 1.59 -0.70
CA GLU A 323 4.64 2.23 0.58
C GLU A 323 3.83 1.33 1.51
N THR A 324 3.88 1.65 2.80
CA THR A 324 3.13 0.92 3.84
C THR A 324 2.06 1.81 4.45
N HIS A 325 0.85 1.26 4.60
CA HIS A 325 -0.27 1.98 5.21
C HIS A 325 -0.94 1.18 6.33
N ASN A 326 -0.13 0.73 7.29
CA ASN A 326 -0.49 -0.26 8.33
C ASN A 326 -1.44 0.32 9.38
N SER A 327 -1.00 1.37 10.11
CA SER A 327 -1.77 1.99 11.19
C SER A 327 -3.10 2.58 10.71
N PRO A 328 -3.15 3.35 9.61
CA PRO A 328 -4.41 3.85 9.10
C PRO A 328 -5.39 2.74 8.70
N SER A 329 -4.88 1.64 8.10
CA SER A 329 -5.72 0.49 7.72
C SER A 329 -6.21 -0.33 8.91
N ALA A 330 -5.51 -0.29 10.04
CA ALA A 330 -5.99 -0.89 11.28
C ALA A 330 -7.15 -0.10 11.89
N LEU A 331 -7.14 1.24 11.76
CA LEU A 331 -8.18 2.14 12.29
C LEU A 331 -9.40 2.24 11.37
N ASP A 332 -9.17 2.35 10.08
CA ASP A 332 -10.20 2.36 9.02
C ASP A 332 -9.70 1.49 7.86
N PRO A 333 -10.08 0.21 7.82
CA PRO A 333 -9.57 -0.71 6.81
C PRO A 333 -9.80 -0.26 5.36
N TYR A 334 -10.93 0.36 5.07
CA TYR A 334 -11.24 0.85 3.72
C TYR A 334 -10.53 2.17 3.40
N GLY A 335 -10.72 3.20 4.22
CA GLY A 335 -10.17 4.53 3.99
C GLY A 335 -8.65 4.55 4.09
N GLY A 336 -8.08 3.89 5.12
CA GLY A 336 -6.65 3.78 5.31
C GLY A 336 -5.94 3.04 4.17
N ALA A 337 -6.53 1.97 3.66
CA ALA A 337 -5.95 1.21 2.53
C ALA A 337 -6.10 1.94 1.19
N MET A 338 -7.24 2.62 0.96
CA MET A 338 -7.40 3.48 -0.22
C MET A 338 -6.33 4.57 -0.25
N THR A 339 -6.07 5.20 0.89
CA THR A 339 -4.99 6.18 1.02
C THR A 339 -3.62 5.60 0.64
N GLY A 340 -3.34 4.36 1.01
CA GLY A 340 -2.10 3.68 0.65
C GLY A 340 -1.87 3.61 -0.85
N ILE A 341 -2.86 3.14 -1.61
CA ILE A 341 -2.73 2.98 -3.07
C ILE A 341 -2.72 4.34 -3.80
N VAL A 342 -3.57 5.30 -3.42
CA VAL A 342 -3.54 6.62 -4.06
C VAL A 342 -2.30 7.41 -3.65
N GLY A 343 -1.74 7.16 -2.44
CA GLY A 343 -0.49 7.73 -1.96
C GLY A 343 0.70 7.28 -2.80
N VAL A 344 0.90 5.97 -2.97
CA VAL A 344 2.03 5.44 -3.76
C VAL A 344 1.93 5.82 -5.24
N ASN A 345 0.72 6.00 -5.77
CA ASN A 345 0.54 6.52 -7.13
C ASN A 345 1.09 7.95 -7.24
N ARG A 346 0.92 8.80 -6.19
CA ARG A 346 1.47 10.16 -6.16
C ARG A 346 2.99 10.19 -6.06
N ASP A 347 3.62 9.25 -5.34
CA ASP A 347 5.08 9.10 -5.33
C ASP A 347 5.62 8.94 -6.76
N ILE A 348 4.96 8.13 -7.57
CA ILE A 348 5.32 7.97 -8.98
C ILE A 348 5.08 9.27 -9.76
N MET A 349 3.93 9.93 -9.55
CA MET A 349 3.64 11.22 -10.18
C MET A 349 4.65 12.29 -9.79
N GLY A 350 5.17 12.26 -8.56
CA GLY A 350 6.19 13.17 -8.03
C GLY A 350 7.63 12.82 -8.43
N THR A 351 7.87 11.66 -9.06
CA THR A 351 9.21 11.22 -9.43
C THR A 351 9.72 11.97 -10.67
N GLY A 352 10.93 12.53 -10.56
CA GLY A 352 11.51 13.37 -11.60
C GLY A 352 10.68 14.63 -11.85
N LEU A 353 10.34 14.87 -13.10
CA LEU A 353 9.42 15.93 -13.52
C LEU A 353 7.99 15.40 -13.79
N GLY A 354 7.70 14.17 -13.34
CA GLY A 354 6.41 13.51 -13.47
C GLY A 354 6.50 12.18 -14.22
N ALA A 355 6.36 11.05 -13.54
CA ALA A 355 6.22 9.74 -14.17
C ALA A 355 4.75 9.33 -14.27
N ARG A 356 4.41 8.55 -15.30
CA ARG A 356 3.08 7.99 -15.50
C ARG A 356 2.98 6.63 -14.83
N PRO A 357 2.10 6.42 -13.84
CA PRO A 357 1.79 5.10 -13.30
C PRO A 357 1.30 4.14 -14.40
N ILE A 358 1.81 2.91 -14.41
CA ILE A 358 1.51 1.90 -15.44
C ILE A 358 1.13 0.54 -14.88
N ALA A 359 1.44 0.24 -13.63
CA ALA A 359 1.02 -0.99 -12.95
C ALA A 359 1.07 -0.82 -11.44
N ASN A 360 0.13 -1.48 -10.74
CA ASN A 360 0.14 -1.65 -9.30
C ASN A 360 0.54 -3.08 -8.91
N THR A 361 1.11 -3.21 -7.71
CA THR A 361 1.39 -4.47 -7.03
C THR A 361 1.07 -4.29 -5.55
N ASP A 362 0.28 -5.21 -4.97
CA ASP A 362 -0.27 -5.03 -3.63
C ASP A 362 -0.04 -6.28 -2.80
N VAL A 363 0.59 -6.13 -1.62
CA VAL A 363 0.87 -7.24 -0.70
C VAL A 363 0.28 -6.94 0.66
N PHE A 364 -0.44 -7.93 1.21
CA PHE A 364 -1.14 -7.78 2.48
C PHE A 364 -0.77 -8.89 3.46
N CYS A 365 -0.66 -8.53 4.76
CA CYS A 365 -0.53 -9.49 5.85
C CYS A 365 -1.65 -9.29 6.86
N PHE A 366 -2.42 -10.34 7.11
CA PHE A 366 -3.61 -10.30 7.99
C PHE A 366 -3.59 -11.44 9.00
N GLY A 367 -4.35 -11.27 10.09
CA GLY A 367 -4.81 -12.40 10.89
C GLY A 367 -5.72 -13.33 10.05
N PRO A 368 -5.83 -14.61 10.42
CA PRO A 368 -6.68 -15.56 9.70
C PRO A 368 -8.13 -15.08 9.59
N PRO A 369 -8.77 -15.11 8.40
CA PRO A 369 -10.12 -14.59 8.21
C PRO A 369 -11.20 -15.38 8.95
N ASN A 370 -10.89 -16.61 9.34
CA ASN A 370 -11.76 -17.49 10.13
C ASN A 370 -11.37 -17.51 11.63
N TRP A 371 -10.80 -16.43 12.14
CA TRP A 371 -10.42 -16.30 13.54
C TRP A 371 -11.61 -16.53 14.48
N GLU A 372 -11.46 -17.45 15.46
CA GLU A 372 -12.48 -17.77 16.45
C GLU A 372 -12.06 -17.37 17.88
N GLY A 373 -10.84 -16.86 18.06
CA GLY A 373 -10.32 -16.43 19.35
C GLY A 373 -10.89 -15.08 19.78
N ASP A 374 -10.72 -14.78 21.07
CA ASP A 374 -11.04 -13.46 21.61
C ASP A 374 -10.14 -12.40 20.96
N LEU A 375 -10.68 -11.23 20.72
CA LEU A 375 -9.94 -10.06 20.23
C LEU A 375 -9.86 -9.04 21.36
N PRO A 376 -8.72 -8.34 21.48
CA PRO A 376 -8.64 -7.14 22.31
C PRO A 376 -9.72 -6.12 21.93
N ASP A 377 -10.15 -5.32 22.91
CA ASP A 377 -11.08 -4.22 22.66
C ASP A 377 -10.57 -3.30 21.55
N ASN A 378 -11.50 -2.81 20.73
CA ASN A 378 -11.24 -1.95 19.56
C ASN A 378 -10.48 -2.56 18.37
N LEU A 379 -10.09 -3.82 18.40
CA LEU A 379 -9.62 -4.52 17.20
C LEU A 379 -10.78 -5.05 16.36
N PHE A 380 -10.68 -4.83 15.07
CA PHE A 380 -11.64 -5.43 14.13
C PHE A 380 -11.34 -6.89 13.87
N HIS A 381 -12.39 -7.66 13.64
CA HIS A 381 -12.24 -9.06 13.21
C HIS A 381 -11.39 -9.14 11.92
N PRO A 382 -10.42 -10.08 11.82
CA PRO A 382 -9.54 -10.17 10.66
C PRO A 382 -10.26 -10.24 9.31
N SER A 383 -11.41 -10.90 9.22
CA SER A 383 -12.21 -10.93 7.99
C SER A 383 -12.77 -9.55 7.59
N ARG A 384 -13.09 -8.68 8.58
CA ARG A 384 -13.50 -7.30 8.31
C ARG A 384 -12.32 -6.47 7.81
N VAL A 385 -11.15 -6.63 8.44
CA VAL A 385 -9.92 -5.96 8.02
C VAL A 385 -9.56 -6.35 6.58
N LEU A 386 -9.52 -7.65 6.28
CA LEU A 386 -9.26 -8.17 4.94
C LEU A 386 -10.23 -7.58 3.89
N ARG A 387 -11.55 -7.62 4.15
CA ARG A 387 -12.55 -7.07 3.23
C ARG A 387 -12.40 -5.57 3.02
N GLY A 388 -12.18 -4.83 4.09
CA GLY A 388 -12.04 -3.37 4.03
C GLY A 388 -10.78 -2.94 3.29
N VAL A 389 -9.63 -3.51 3.64
CA VAL A 389 -8.34 -3.22 2.99
C VAL A 389 -8.40 -3.58 1.51
N HIS A 390 -8.84 -4.80 1.20
CA HIS A 390 -8.98 -5.23 -0.20
C HIS A 390 -9.90 -4.29 -1.00
N ALA A 391 -11.05 -3.91 -0.44
CA ALA A 391 -11.99 -3.00 -1.10
C ALA A 391 -11.39 -1.60 -1.32
N GLY A 392 -10.66 -1.06 -0.34
CA GLY A 392 -10.00 0.25 -0.44
C GLY A 392 -8.94 0.29 -1.53
N VAL A 393 -8.02 -0.68 -1.53
CA VAL A 393 -6.95 -0.78 -2.54
C VAL A 393 -7.54 -1.05 -3.92
N ARG A 394 -8.50 -1.97 -4.03
CA ARG A 394 -9.17 -2.25 -5.30
C ARG A 394 -9.85 -1.02 -5.90
N VAL A 395 -10.64 -0.29 -5.11
CA VAL A 395 -11.34 0.90 -5.57
C VAL A 395 -10.33 1.97 -5.96
N GLY A 396 -9.33 2.25 -5.12
CA GLY A 396 -8.30 3.24 -5.41
C GLY A 396 -7.51 2.94 -6.68
N GLY A 397 -7.12 1.67 -6.92
CA GLY A 397 -6.42 1.25 -8.13
C GLY A 397 -7.30 1.28 -9.38
N ASN A 398 -8.49 0.65 -9.31
CA ASN A 398 -9.41 0.56 -10.46
C ASN A 398 -9.88 1.94 -10.93
N GLU A 399 -10.27 2.83 -9.99
CA GLU A 399 -10.74 4.18 -10.33
C GLU A 399 -9.61 5.10 -10.79
N SER A 400 -8.36 4.83 -10.41
CA SER A 400 -7.18 5.49 -10.98
C SER A 400 -6.85 5.03 -12.40
N GLY A 401 -7.47 3.93 -12.87
CA GLY A 401 -7.23 3.36 -14.18
C GLY A 401 -5.86 2.72 -14.34
N ILE A 402 -5.31 2.14 -13.26
CA ILE A 402 -4.00 1.49 -13.23
C ILE A 402 -4.22 -0.02 -12.99
N PRO A 403 -3.65 -0.92 -13.83
CA PRO A 403 -3.84 -2.36 -13.63
C PRO A 403 -3.03 -2.88 -12.45
N THR A 404 -3.65 -3.67 -11.57
CA THR A 404 -2.94 -4.46 -10.55
C THR A 404 -2.50 -5.78 -11.16
N VAL A 405 -1.18 -6.02 -11.25
CA VAL A 405 -0.61 -7.14 -12.04
C VAL A 405 0.09 -8.20 -11.20
N ASN A 406 0.40 -7.90 -9.94
CA ASN A 406 1.11 -8.80 -9.01
C ASN A 406 0.71 -8.49 -7.58
N GLY A 407 1.03 -9.40 -6.64
CA GLY A 407 0.83 -9.22 -5.21
C GLY A 407 0.73 -10.54 -4.46
N ALA A 408 0.54 -10.44 -3.13
CA ALA A 408 0.38 -11.60 -2.26
C ALA A 408 -0.56 -11.29 -1.08
N ILE A 409 -1.16 -12.32 -0.48
CA ILE A 409 -1.89 -12.22 0.78
C ILE A 409 -1.35 -13.28 1.73
N VAL A 410 -0.75 -12.85 2.84
CA VAL A 410 -0.13 -13.67 3.87
C VAL A 410 -0.97 -13.65 5.14
N PHE A 411 -1.06 -14.80 5.82
CA PHE A 411 -1.81 -14.94 7.06
C PHE A 411 -0.93 -15.45 8.20
N ASP A 412 -0.97 -14.73 9.32
CA ASP A 412 -0.35 -15.15 10.58
C ASP A 412 -1.13 -14.54 11.74
N ASP A 413 -1.31 -15.29 12.83
CA ASP A 413 -2.09 -14.86 14.00
C ASP A 413 -1.60 -13.52 14.58
N ARG A 414 -0.33 -13.22 14.46
CA ARG A 414 0.29 -12.01 15.01
C ARG A 414 -0.12 -10.73 14.28
N TYR A 415 -0.65 -10.84 13.05
CA TYR A 415 -1.17 -9.66 12.32
C TYR A 415 -2.58 -9.25 12.76
N ILE A 416 -3.21 -9.94 13.73
CA ILE A 416 -4.46 -9.46 14.33
C ILE A 416 -4.29 -8.12 15.04
N GLY A 417 -3.12 -7.87 15.64
CA GLY A 417 -2.82 -6.62 16.33
C GLY A 417 -2.64 -5.43 15.39
N LYS A 418 -2.00 -5.66 14.25
CA LYS A 418 -1.77 -4.64 13.22
C LYS A 418 -1.56 -5.32 11.86
N PRO A 419 -2.43 -5.10 10.88
CA PRO A 419 -2.25 -5.62 9.54
C PRO A 419 -1.06 -4.92 8.87
N LEU A 420 -0.42 -5.59 7.90
CA LEU A 420 0.50 -4.94 6.99
C LEU A 420 -0.18 -4.74 5.64
N VAL A 421 -0.10 -3.53 5.14
CA VAL A 421 -0.71 -3.13 3.87
C VAL A 421 0.37 -2.44 3.05
N TYR A 422 0.91 -3.16 2.08
CA TYR A 422 1.88 -2.64 1.12
C TYR A 422 1.17 -2.38 -0.20
N CYS A 423 1.32 -1.16 -0.70
CA CYS A 423 0.87 -0.76 -2.03
C CYS A 423 2.10 -0.35 -2.85
N GLY A 424 2.22 -0.90 -4.04
CA GLY A 424 3.33 -0.61 -4.95
C GLY A 424 2.85 -0.11 -6.30
N THR A 425 3.63 0.79 -6.91
CA THR A 425 3.33 1.33 -8.24
C THR A 425 4.60 1.43 -9.08
N VAL A 426 4.50 0.97 -10.32
CA VAL A 426 5.53 1.14 -11.35
C VAL A 426 5.14 2.30 -12.25
N GLY A 427 6.10 3.16 -12.57
CA GLY A 427 5.93 4.30 -13.45
C GLY A 427 6.88 4.29 -14.64
N ILE A 428 6.50 5.05 -15.68
CA ILE A 428 7.32 5.28 -16.87
C ILE A 428 7.36 6.76 -17.20
N MET A 429 8.54 7.24 -17.63
CA MET A 429 8.71 8.61 -18.13
C MET A 429 9.69 8.64 -19.31
N PRO A 430 9.61 9.64 -20.21
CA PRO A 430 10.61 9.80 -21.25
C PRO A 430 11.98 10.09 -20.60
N ARG A 431 13.08 9.57 -21.13
CA ARG A 431 14.43 9.89 -20.63
C ARG A 431 14.77 11.36 -20.77
N THR A 432 14.28 11.97 -21.84
CA THR A 432 14.55 13.38 -22.16
C THR A 432 13.25 14.03 -22.61
N LEU A 433 12.93 15.17 -22.04
CA LEU A 433 11.77 15.98 -22.43
C LEU A 433 12.00 16.67 -23.79
N GLN A 434 10.94 17.23 -24.39
CA GLN A 434 11.01 17.91 -25.70
C GLN A 434 11.94 19.11 -25.70
N ASP A 435 12.11 19.76 -24.53
CA ASP A 435 13.04 20.89 -24.34
C ASP A 435 14.52 20.46 -24.12
N GLY A 436 14.78 19.15 -24.11
CA GLY A 436 16.10 18.56 -23.94
C GLY A 436 16.54 18.30 -22.49
N ARG A 437 15.72 18.63 -21.49
CA ARG A 437 16.03 18.31 -20.09
C ARG A 437 15.87 16.81 -19.82
N PRO A 438 16.76 16.19 -19.00
CA PRO A 438 16.53 14.87 -18.46
C PRO A 438 15.30 14.88 -17.53
N SER A 439 14.35 13.99 -17.74
CA SER A 439 13.09 13.99 -16.98
C SER A 439 13.25 13.61 -15.50
N HIS A 440 14.33 12.92 -15.14
CA HIS A 440 14.62 12.50 -13.75
C HIS A 440 15.37 13.56 -12.93
N ILE A 441 15.62 14.76 -13.48
CA ILE A 441 16.36 15.83 -12.80
C ILE A 441 15.45 17.04 -12.55
N LYS A 442 15.25 17.36 -11.27
CA LYS A 442 14.55 18.56 -10.82
C LYS A 442 15.51 19.75 -10.82
N THR A 443 15.05 20.90 -11.31
CA THR A 443 15.89 22.11 -11.47
C THR A 443 15.13 23.38 -11.07
N PRO A 444 14.55 23.46 -9.86
CA PRO A 444 13.87 24.68 -9.43
C PRO A 444 14.89 25.81 -9.20
N LEU A 445 14.44 27.05 -9.36
CA LEU A 445 15.23 28.26 -9.17
C LEU A 445 14.55 29.18 -8.15
N ALA A 446 15.35 30.00 -7.47
CA ALA A 446 14.80 31.10 -6.67
C ALA A 446 14.00 32.06 -7.57
N GLY A 447 12.77 32.32 -7.21
CA GLY A 447 11.78 33.06 -7.98
C GLY A 447 10.70 32.20 -8.64
N ASP A 448 10.88 30.85 -8.72
CA ASP A 448 9.84 29.96 -9.21
C ASP A 448 8.62 29.99 -8.28
N ILE A 449 7.43 29.98 -8.88
CA ILE A 449 6.14 29.99 -8.18
C ILE A 449 5.78 28.55 -7.85
N VAL A 450 5.36 28.33 -6.61
CA VAL A 450 5.00 27.00 -6.10
C VAL A 450 3.48 26.89 -6.00
N TYR A 451 2.92 25.94 -6.72
CA TYR A 451 1.51 25.64 -6.76
C TYR A 451 1.18 24.43 -5.90
N MET A 452 0.10 24.50 -5.14
CA MET A 452 -0.63 23.34 -4.68
C MET A 452 -1.67 22.96 -5.74
N VAL A 453 -1.61 21.74 -6.25
CA VAL A 453 -2.45 21.25 -7.35
C VAL A 453 -3.30 20.09 -6.86
N GLY A 454 -4.58 20.06 -7.21
CA GLY A 454 -5.52 18.98 -6.94
C GLY A 454 -6.51 19.28 -5.83
N GLY A 455 -6.58 18.43 -4.78
CA GLY A 455 -7.54 18.55 -3.69
C GLY A 455 -7.27 19.70 -2.73
N ARG A 456 -8.20 19.92 -1.81
CA ARG A 456 -8.12 20.99 -0.80
C ARG A 456 -7.66 20.47 0.56
N VAL A 457 -7.14 21.33 1.42
CA VAL A 457 -6.69 21.02 2.78
C VAL A 457 -7.87 20.89 3.74
N GLY A 458 -7.85 19.87 4.59
CA GLY A 458 -8.86 19.63 5.62
C GLY A 458 -8.26 19.12 6.94
N TYR A 459 -9.11 18.71 7.88
CA TYR A 459 -8.68 18.10 9.16
C TYR A 459 -8.18 16.65 8.99
N ASP A 460 -8.39 16.02 7.84
CA ASP A 460 -7.95 14.67 7.56
C ASP A 460 -6.42 14.61 7.39
N GLY A 461 -5.80 13.57 7.96
CA GLY A 461 -4.36 13.33 7.91
C GLY A 461 -3.51 14.24 8.83
N ILE A 462 -4.11 14.98 9.76
CA ILE A 462 -3.35 15.73 10.76
C ILE A 462 -2.67 14.73 11.72
N HIS A 463 -1.37 14.87 11.95
CA HIS A 463 -0.51 13.98 12.68
C HIS A 463 -0.34 12.58 12.04
N GLY A 464 -0.62 12.41 10.76
CA GLY A 464 -0.45 11.12 10.06
C GLY A 464 0.98 10.60 10.14
N ALA A 465 1.98 11.43 9.87
CA ALA A 465 3.39 11.05 9.91
C ALA A 465 3.89 10.69 11.32
N THR A 466 3.51 11.44 12.35
CA THR A 466 3.89 11.14 13.73
C THR A 466 3.19 9.89 14.26
N PHE A 467 1.91 9.71 13.91
CA PHE A 467 1.08 8.59 14.36
C PHE A 467 1.41 7.26 13.65
N SER A 468 1.81 7.27 12.39
CA SER A 468 2.06 6.06 11.60
C SER A 468 3.16 5.16 12.21
N SER A 469 4.09 5.76 12.97
CA SER A 469 5.20 5.08 13.65
C SER A 469 5.02 4.96 15.18
N LEU A 470 3.79 5.04 15.67
CA LEU A 470 3.43 4.78 17.06
C LEU A 470 2.72 3.44 17.24
N GLU A 471 2.79 2.89 18.45
CA GLU A 471 1.99 1.74 18.85
C GLU A 471 0.49 2.09 18.78
N LEU A 472 -0.33 1.18 18.25
CA LEU A 472 -1.78 1.33 18.30
C LEU A 472 -2.31 1.11 19.71
N THR A 473 -3.20 2.00 20.13
CA THR A 473 -3.89 1.92 21.42
C THR A 473 -5.39 2.19 21.24
N GLU A 474 -6.17 2.00 22.30
CA GLU A 474 -7.60 2.31 22.31
C GLU A 474 -7.91 3.81 22.09
N GLU A 475 -6.93 4.70 22.35
CA GLU A 475 -7.07 6.16 22.24
C GLU A 475 -6.55 6.74 20.91
N SER A 476 -6.18 5.87 19.95
CA SER A 476 -5.62 6.29 18.66
C SER A 476 -6.61 7.15 17.87
N PRO A 477 -6.20 8.36 17.38
CA PRO A 477 -7.12 9.31 16.77
C PRO A 477 -7.53 8.90 15.35
N SER A 478 -8.82 8.83 15.07
CA SER A 478 -9.34 8.55 13.72
C SER A 478 -9.03 9.67 12.71
N SER A 479 -8.72 10.89 13.17
CA SER A 479 -8.32 12.01 12.31
C SER A 479 -6.97 11.81 11.60
N ALA A 480 -6.14 10.89 12.08
CA ALA A 480 -4.90 10.51 11.42
C ALA A 480 -5.14 9.73 10.10
N VAL A 481 -6.36 9.20 9.88
CA VAL A 481 -6.72 8.57 8.63
C VAL A 481 -7.06 9.62 7.59
N GLN A 482 -6.40 9.56 6.48
CA GLN A 482 -6.63 10.42 5.32
C GLN A 482 -7.78 9.84 4.49
N ILE A 483 -8.38 10.68 3.63
CA ILE A 483 -9.52 10.25 2.80
C ILE A 483 -9.18 10.50 1.34
N GLY A 484 -9.11 9.41 0.57
CA GLY A 484 -8.72 9.42 -0.83
C GLY A 484 -9.89 9.62 -1.79
N ASP A 485 -9.60 10.27 -2.94
CA ASP A 485 -10.50 10.50 -4.06
C ASP A 485 -9.78 10.24 -5.40
N PRO A 486 -9.82 8.99 -5.92
CA PRO A 486 -9.06 8.60 -7.09
C PRO A 486 -9.38 9.40 -8.35
N ILE A 487 -10.63 9.89 -8.54
CA ILE A 487 -11.02 10.65 -9.75
C ILE A 487 -10.34 12.02 -9.80
N THR A 488 -10.24 12.70 -8.65
CA THR A 488 -9.48 13.97 -8.54
C THR A 488 -8.01 13.73 -8.87
N GLN A 489 -7.43 12.64 -8.35
CA GLN A 489 -6.05 12.28 -8.66
C GLN A 489 -5.84 11.95 -10.14
N LYS A 490 -6.79 11.26 -10.79
CA LYS A 490 -6.68 10.93 -12.21
C LYS A 490 -6.70 12.18 -13.10
N LYS A 491 -7.61 13.15 -12.86
CA LYS A 491 -7.63 14.42 -13.55
C LYS A 491 -6.31 15.19 -13.37
N MET A 492 -5.81 15.24 -12.13
CA MET A 492 -4.54 15.88 -11.78
C MET A 492 -3.35 15.22 -12.49
N LEU A 493 -3.31 13.89 -12.55
CA LEU A 493 -2.28 13.15 -13.27
C LEU A 493 -2.22 13.55 -14.74
N ASP A 494 -3.37 13.56 -15.43
CA ASP A 494 -3.43 13.88 -16.86
C ASP A 494 -2.92 15.31 -17.13
N MET A 495 -3.31 16.27 -16.30
CA MET A 495 -2.82 17.65 -16.34
C MET A 495 -1.30 17.75 -16.10
N ILE A 496 -0.77 17.06 -15.08
CA ILE A 496 0.66 17.09 -14.75
C ILE A 496 1.50 16.50 -15.89
N LEU A 497 1.07 15.40 -16.50
CA LEU A 497 1.79 14.78 -17.61
C LEU A 497 1.84 15.71 -18.84
N GLU A 498 0.77 16.44 -19.14
CA GLU A 498 0.74 17.42 -20.21
C GLU A 498 1.63 18.62 -19.88
N ALA A 499 1.54 19.17 -18.66
CA ALA A 499 2.40 20.27 -18.20
C ALA A 499 3.91 19.89 -18.23
N ARG A 500 4.25 18.64 -17.88
CA ARG A 500 5.60 18.11 -18.03
C ARG A 500 6.05 18.10 -19.49
N ASP A 501 5.22 17.55 -20.37
CA ASP A 501 5.56 17.41 -21.79
C ASP A 501 5.67 18.76 -22.51
N GLU A 502 4.94 19.78 -22.05
CA GLU A 502 5.09 21.18 -22.47
C GLU A 502 6.29 21.90 -21.83
N GLY A 503 6.98 21.27 -20.88
CA GLY A 503 8.18 21.82 -20.23
C GLY A 503 7.90 22.87 -19.15
N LEU A 504 6.66 22.99 -18.65
CA LEU A 504 6.25 23.99 -17.69
C LEU A 504 6.76 23.74 -16.26
N ILE A 505 7.04 22.45 -15.92
CA ILE A 505 7.41 22.02 -14.58
C ILE A 505 8.93 22.11 -14.38
N THR A 506 9.38 22.74 -13.28
CA THR A 506 10.80 22.77 -12.87
C THR A 506 11.09 21.82 -11.72
N CYS A 507 10.09 21.56 -10.87
CA CYS A 507 10.15 20.61 -9.76
C CYS A 507 8.74 20.17 -9.39
N ILE A 508 8.60 18.95 -8.89
CA ILE A 508 7.33 18.39 -8.41
C ILE A 508 7.58 17.39 -7.30
N THR A 509 6.70 17.35 -6.31
CA THR A 509 6.61 16.29 -5.31
C THR A 509 5.17 16.12 -4.85
N ASP A 510 4.85 15.00 -4.20
CA ASP A 510 3.52 14.82 -3.60
C ASP A 510 3.40 15.53 -2.24
N ASN A 511 2.16 15.73 -1.80
CA ASN A 511 1.86 16.17 -0.44
C ASN A 511 1.48 14.93 0.39
N GLY A 512 2.50 14.14 0.76
CA GLY A 512 2.38 12.98 1.63
C GLY A 512 2.47 13.37 3.10
N ALA A 513 3.29 12.62 3.85
CA ALA A 513 3.56 12.85 5.26
C ALA A 513 4.03 14.28 5.55
N GLY A 514 3.38 14.96 6.52
CA GLY A 514 3.67 16.35 6.87
C GLY A 514 3.12 17.39 5.89
N GLY A 515 2.38 17.00 4.87
CA GLY A 515 1.65 17.91 3.98
C GLY A 515 2.53 18.96 3.28
N LEU A 516 2.13 20.23 3.34
CA LEU A 516 2.87 21.34 2.72
C LEU A 516 4.22 21.61 3.40
N SER A 517 4.37 21.27 4.70
CA SER A 517 5.66 21.47 5.40
C SER A 517 6.75 20.59 4.83
N SER A 518 6.47 19.32 4.53
CA SER A 518 7.42 18.41 3.90
C SER A 518 7.61 18.72 2.42
N SER A 519 6.52 18.79 1.64
CA SER A 519 6.62 18.94 0.20
C SER A 519 7.35 20.22 -0.22
N ILE A 520 6.99 21.38 0.35
CA ILE A 520 7.68 22.65 0.03
C ILE A 520 9.04 22.72 0.71
N GLY A 521 9.17 22.19 1.95
CA GLY A 521 10.43 22.14 2.69
C GLY A 521 11.52 21.37 1.95
N GLU A 522 11.22 20.16 1.47
CA GLU A 522 12.14 19.34 0.69
C GLU A 522 12.53 19.98 -0.66
N MET A 523 11.54 20.52 -1.38
CA MET A 523 11.83 21.24 -2.63
C MET A 523 12.66 22.51 -2.39
N ALA A 524 12.49 23.17 -1.23
CA ALA A 524 13.24 24.37 -0.88
C ALA A 524 14.72 24.10 -0.57
N GLU A 525 15.13 22.84 -0.32
CA GLU A 525 16.56 22.51 -0.21
C GLU A 525 17.33 22.80 -1.50
N TYR A 526 16.73 22.57 -2.68
CA TYR A 526 17.34 22.86 -3.97
C TYR A 526 17.70 24.34 -4.16
N THR A 527 16.89 25.24 -3.60
CA THR A 527 17.06 26.70 -3.75
C THR A 527 17.59 27.38 -2.50
N ASN A 528 17.66 26.63 -1.38
CA ASN A 528 18.01 27.10 -0.05
C ASN A 528 17.05 28.19 0.45
N GLY A 529 15.72 27.95 0.34
CA GLY A 529 14.71 28.78 0.96
C GLY A 529 13.38 28.89 0.21
N CYS A 530 12.33 29.22 0.96
CA CYS A 530 10.99 29.47 0.42
C CYS A 530 10.25 30.52 1.24
N GLU A 531 9.19 31.08 0.66
CA GLU A 531 8.19 31.92 1.34
C GLU A 531 6.80 31.37 1.00
N ILE A 532 6.06 30.93 2.01
CA ILE A 532 4.73 30.30 1.92
C ILE A 532 3.69 31.27 2.46
N ASP A 533 2.55 31.43 1.79
CA ASP A 533 1.38 32.16 2.28
C ASP A 533 0.18 31.24 2.47
N LEU A 534 -0.07 30.83 3.72
CA LEU A 534 -1.16 29.92 4.08
C LEU A 534 -2.55 30.49 3.84
N ALA A 535 -2.69 31.82 3.73
CA ALA A 535 -3.98 32.45 3.42
C ALA A 535 -4.46 32.15 1.99
N GLN A 536 -3.54 31.76 1.09
CA GLN A 536 -3.85 31.37 -0.29
C GLN A 536 -4.28 29.91 -0.41
N VAL A 537 -3.99 29.06 0.61
CA VAL A 537 -4.24 27.62 0.55
C VAL A 537 -5.75 27.34 0.52
N PRO A 538 -6.27 26.64 -0.50
CA PRO A 538 -7.67 26.29 -0.58
C PRO A 538 -8.04 25.23 0.47
N LEU A 539 -9.11 25.49 1.22
CA LEU A 539 -9.55 24.69 2.36
C LEU A 539 -10.85 23.94 2.06
N LYS A 540 -10.94 22.67 2.56
CA LYS A 540 -12.20 21.87 2.56
C LYS A 540 -13.21 22.47 3.56
N GLN A 541 -12.71 23.06 4.65
CA GLN A 541 -13.55 23.56 5.75
C GLN A 541 -12.86 24.72 6.47
N ALA A 542 -13.65 25.57 7.10
CA ALA A 542 -13.14 26.69 7.89
C ALA A 542 -12.78 26.27 9.32
N GLY A 543 -11.98 27.08 9.98
CA GLY A 543 -11.60 26.91 11.38
C GLY A 543 -10.26 26.22 11.58
N LEU A 544 -9.51 25.91 10.50
CA LEU A 544 -8.16 25.41 10.63
C LEU A 544 -7.20 26.51 11.09
N SER A 545 -6.35 26.19 12.04
CA SER A 545 -5.21 27.00 12.43
C SER A 545 -4.07 26.94 11.40
N PRO A 546 -3.12 27.89 11.41
CA PRO A 546 -2.00 27.85 10.47
C PRO A 546 -1.19 26.55 10.48
N TRP A 547 -0.96 25.94 11.64
CA TRP A 547 -0.24 24.68 11.71
C TRP A 547 -1.04 23.52 11.10
N GLU A 548 -2.37 23.45 11.34
CA GLU A 548 -3.23 22.43 10.72
C GLU A 548 -3.25 22.56 9.20
N ILE A 549 -3.26 23.79 8.66
CA ILE A 549 -3.17 24.02 7.22
C ILE A 549 -1.82 23.52 6.66
N LEU A 550 -0.72 23.78 7.38
CA LEU A 550 0.63 23.47 6.93
C LEU A 550 0.92 21.96 6.93
N VAL A 551 0.50 21.25 7.99
CA VAL A 551 0.87 19.81 8.18
C VAL A 551 -0.21 18.82 7.76
N SER A 552 -1.40 19.28 7.36
CA SER A 552 -2.47 18.37 6.90
C SER A 552 -2.01 17.53 5.72
N GLU A 553 -2.25 16.23 5.81
CA GLU A 553 -1.91 15.24 4.79
C GLU A 553 -3.14 14.86 3.92
N SER A 554 -4.14 15.76 3.81
CA SER A 554 -5.29 15.56 2.90
C SER A 554 -4.84 15.10 1.53
N GLN A 555 -5.46 14.04 1.01
CA GLN A 555 -5.03 13.35 -0.20
C GLN A 555 -5.22 14.16 -1.50
N GLU A 556 -4.78 13.60 -2.63
CA GLU A 556 -4.88 14.12 -4.01
C GLU A 556 -4.27 15.51 -4.20
N ARG A 557 -3.14 15.78 -3.53
CA ARG A 557 -2.43 17.05 -3.69
C ARG A 557 -1.00 16.81 -4.13
N MET A 558 -0.56 17.62 -5.08
CA MET A 558 0.84 17.70 -5.51
C MET A 558 1.35 19.12 -5.34
N THR A 559 2.63 19.27 -5.05
CA THR A 559 3.33 20.55 -5.05
C THR A 559 4.16 20.66 -6.33
N VAL A 560 3.92 21.69 -7.13
CA VAL A 560 4.53 21.88 -8.46
C VAL A 560 5.17 23.26 -8.54
N ALA A 561 6.44 23.32 -8.95
CA ALA A 561 7.14 24.58 -9.20
C ALA A 561 7.12 24.91 -10.69
N VAL A 562 6.82 26.18 -10.99
CA VAL A 562 6.66 26.72 -12.35
C VAL A 562 7.38 28.07 -12.43
N LYS A 563 8.04 28.32 -13.56
CA LYS A 563 8.69 29.64 -13.77
C LYS A 563 7.65 30.75 -13.85
N PRO A 564 7.98 31.97 -13.40
CA PRO A 564 7.07 33.12 -13.49
C PRO A 564 6.55 33.41 -14.91
N GLU A 565 7.39 33.22 -15.94
CA GLU A 565 7.01 33.42 -17.35
C GLU A 565 5.98 32.39 -17.86
N ASP A 566 5.92 31.20 -17.25
CA ASP A 566 5.05 30.09 -17.66
C ASP A 566 3.73 30.04 -16.87
N GLN A 567 3.58 30.90 -15.86
CA GLN A 567 2.44 30.95 -14.95
C GLN A 567 1.07 30.87 -15.66
N ALA A 568 0.84 31.82 -16.58
CA ALA A 568 -0.46 31.94 -17.26
C ALA A 568 -0.79 30.69 -18.12
N THR A 569 0.23 30.06 -18.68
CA THR A 569 0.06 28.84 -19.48
C THR A 569 -0.30 27.66 -18.57
N PHE A 570 0.37 27.52 -17.43
CA PHE A 570 0.12 26.48 -16.45
C PHE A 570 -1.30 26.59 -15.84
N GLU A 571 -1.72 27.81 -15.46
CA GLU A 571 -3.07 28.05 -14.94
C GLU A 571 -4.16 27.75 -15.99
N ALA A 572 -3.94 28.15 -17.24
CA ALA A 572 -4.89 27.85 -18.34
C ALA A 572 -4.99 26.33 -18.60
N LEU A 573 -3.88 25.59 -18.47
CA LEU A 573 -3.88 24.15 -18.59
C LEU A 573 -4.64 23.47 -17.44
N ALA A 574 -4.44 23.95 -16.20
CA ALA A 574 -5.19 23.49 -15.04
C ALA A 574 -6.70 23.69 -15.20
N ASP A 575 -7.11 24.88 -15.68
CA ASP A 575 -8.51 25.16 -15.99
C ASP A 575 -9.09 24.25 -17.07
N LEU A 576 -8.30 23.92 -18.11
CA LEU A 576 -8.71 23.01 -19.19
C LEU A 576 -9.01 21.60 -18.67
N HIS A 577 -8.21 21.11 -17.72
CA HIS A 577 -8.38 19.80 -17.08
C HIS A 577 -9.35 19.83 -15.88
N GLU A 578 -9.93 20.99 -15.55
CA GLU A 578 -10.78 21.19 -14.37
C GLU A 578 -10.05 20.79 -13.07
N VAL A 579 -8.78 21.13 -12.96
CA VAL A 579 -7.91 20.87 -11.80
C VAL A 579 -7.67 22.17 -11.06
N GLU A 580 -7.91 22.18 -9.75
CA GLU A 580 -7.59 23.36 -8.91
C GLU A 580 -6.06 23.46 -8.77
N ALA A 581 -5.49 24.58 -9.18
CA ALA A 581 -4.07 24.91 -9.04
C ALA A 581 -3.93 26.29 -8.42
N THR A 582 -3.38 26.36 -7.21
CA THR A 582 -3.27 27.61 -6.45
C THR A 582 -1.83 27.91 -6.10
N ALA A 583 -1.33 29.09 -6.47
CA ALA A 583 -0.02 29.58 -6.07
C ALA A 583 0.01 29.83 -4.55
N VAL A 584 0.81 29.07 -3.81
CA VAL A 584 0.84 29.10 -2.34
C VAL A 584 2.22 29.50 -1.79
N ALA A 585 3.27 29.46 -2.62
CA ALA A 585 4.61 29.81 -2.18
C ALA A 585 5.48 30.32 -3.36
N THR A 586 6.66 30.85 -3.01
CA THR A 586 7.73 31.21 -3.96
C THR A 586 9.06 30.71 -3.41
N PHE A 587 9.91 30.12 -4.24
CA PHE A 587 11.25 29.75 -3.84
C PHE A 587 12.15 30.97 -3.71
N THR A 588 13.01 30.96 -2.69
CA THR A 588 13.98 32.01 -2.40
C THR A 588 15.37 31.40 -2.22
N SER A 589 16.37 32.23 -1.95
CA SER A 589 17.72 31.80 -1.56
C SER A 589 18.12 32.40 -0.21
N THR A 590 17.16 32.58 0.66
CA THR A 590 17.35 33.28 1.96
C THR A 590 17.93 32.40 3.06
N GLY A 591 18.01 31.06 2.85
CA GLY A 591 18.34 30.09 3.87
C GLY A 591 17.17 29.75 4.81
N MET A 592 15.99 30.26 4.54
CA MET A 592 14.86 30.20 5.49
C MET A 592 13.62 29.52 4.90
N PHE A 593 13.00 28.69 5.69
CA PHE A 593 11.62 28.24 5.55
C PHE A 593 10.73 29.28 6.22
N HIS A 594 10.18 30.20 5.42
CA HIS A 594 9.39 31.34 5.91
C HIS A 594 7.92 31.10 5.61
N VAL A 595 7.08 30.99 6.65
CA VAL A 595 5.63 30.78 6.53
C VAL A 595 4.89 31.99 7.05
N ARG A 596 3.95 32.48 6.25
CA ARG A 596 3.05 33.59 6.58
C ARG A 596 1.59 33.17 6.47
N TYR A 597 0.76 33.92 7.13
CA TYR A 597 -0.68 33.99 6.88
C TYR A 597 -1.00 35.45 6.58
N ASP A 598 -1.26 35.79 5.33
CA ASP A 598 -1.23 37.17 4.83
C ASP A 598 0.07 37.89 5.23
N GLU A 599 -0.05 38.99 5.97
CA GLU A 599 1.09 39.83 6.42
C GLU A 599 1.77 39.30 7.70
N THR A 600 1.21 38.28 8.35
CA THR A 600 1.70 37.77 9.63
C THR A 600 2.63 36.61 9.46
N THR A 601 3.89 36.71 9.92
CA THR A 601 4.81 35.57 10.01
C THR A 601 4.32 34.60 11.09
N VAL A 602 4.12 33.32 10.71
CA VAL A 602 3.65 32.26 11.61
C VAL A 602 4.72 31.20 11.89
N ALA A 603 5.70 31.03 10.98
CA ALA A 603 6.90 30.22 11.20
C ALA A 603 8.10 30.81 10.47
N TYR A 604 9.29 30.65 11.05
CA TYR A 604 10.56 31.15 10.48
C TYR A 604 11.73 30.29 10.95
N LEU A 605 12.08 29.25 10.16
CA LEU A 605 13.08 28.25 10.48
C LEU A 605 14.21 28.26 9.43
N PRO A 606 15.49 28.11 9.84
CA PRO A 606 16.56 27.79 8.89
C PRO A 606 16.27 26.45 8.20
N ILE A 607 16.45 26.39 6.87
CA ILE A 607 16.33 25.13 6.09
C ILE A 607 17.26 24.05 6.66
N GLU A 608 18.52 24.39 6.96
CA GLU A 608 19.51 23.50 7.56
C GLU A 608 19.01 22.92 8.90
N PHE A 609 18.42 23.75 9.76
CA PHE A 609 17.90 23.25 11.05
C PHE A 609 16.67 22.37 10.86
N LEU A 610 15.79 22.73 9.95
CA LEU A 610 14.59 21.94 9.64
C LEU A 610 14.95 20.53 9.19
N HIS A 611 15.97 20.39 8.32
CA HIS A 611 16.31 19.09 7.73
C HIS A 611 17.41 18.34 8.48
N ASP A 612 18.42 19.02 9.01
CA ASP A 612 19.63 18.41 9.60
C ASP A 612 19.77 18.62 11.11
N GLY A 613 18.79 19.29 11.74
CA GLY A 613 18.82 19.60 13.16
C GLY A 613 18.51 18.42 14.10
N VAL A 614 17.98 17.33 13.58
CA VAL A 614 17.58 16.16 14.39
C VAL A 614 18.81 15.40 14.93
N PRO A 615 18.88 15.13 16.24
CA PRO A 615 19.97 14.34 16.83
C PRO A 615 19.95 12.89 16.35
N GLN A 616 21.13 12.32 16.05
CA GLN A 616 21.26 10.90 15.70
C GLN A 616 21.03 10.02 16.92
N LEU A 617 20.11 9.07 16.85
CA LEU A 617 19.84 8.10 17.91
C LEU A 617 21.04 7.20 18.15
N GLN A 618 21.26 6.83 19.44
CA GLN A 618 22.26 5.86 19.88
C GLN A 618 21.53 4.65 20.46
N LEU A 619 21.66 3.48 19.82
CA LEU A 619 20.89 2.28 20.16
C LEU A 619 21.81 1.11 20.50
N GLU A 620 21.32 0.22 21.37
CA GLU A 620 21.98 -1.03 21.77
C GLU A 620 21.24 -2.23 21.19
N SER A 621 21.99 -3.21 20.69
CA SER A 621 21.47 -4.38 20.01
C SER A 621 22.22 -5.63 20.49
N GLU A 622 21.49 -6.68 20.86
CA GLU A 622 22.06 -7.93 21.37
C GLU A 622 21.39 -9.13 20.69
N TRP A 623 22.20 -9.92 19.98
CA TRP A 623 21.77 -11.17 19.36
C TRP A 623 22.08 -12.38 20.21
N THR A 624 21.06 -13.18 20.46
CA THR A 624 21.17 -14.56 20.95
C THR A 624 20.22 -15.40 20.13
N PRO A 625 20.68 -16.50 19.48
CA PRO A 625 19.81 -17.33 18.68
C PRO A 625 18.59 -17.80 19.45
N PRO A 626 17.39 -17.66 18.93
CA PRO A 626 16.17 -18.15 19.57
C PRO A 626 16.19 -19.68 19.62
N THR A 627 15.71 -20.25 20.70
CA THR A 627 15.62 -21.70 20.87
C THR A 627 14.20 -22.15 20.54
N GLN A 628 14.04 -22.81 19.42
CA GLN A 628 12.79 -23.46 19.00
C GLN A 628 12.90 -24.98 19.12
N PRO A 629 11.86 -25.67 19.62
CA PRO A 629 11.83 -27.12 19.58
C PRO A 629 11.97 -27.62 18.13
N LEU A 630 12.85 -28.58 17.91
CA LEU A 630 13.08 -29.13 16.58
C LEU A 630 11.81 -29.78 16.01
N PHE A 631 11.49 -29.45 14.78
CA PHE A 631 10.42 -30.11 14.04
C PHE A 631 10.80 -31.60 13.83
N GLN A 632 9.93 -32.48 14.24
CA GLN A 632 10.06 -33.91 14.06
C GLN A 632 8.84 -34.43 13.31
N PRO A 633 8.97 -34.70 12.00
CA PRO A 633 7.87 -35.23 11.21
C PRO A 633 7.44 -36.60 11.71
N PRO A 634 6.16 -36.98 11.53
CA PRO A 634 5.68 -38.30 11.92
C PRO A 634 6.39 -39.40 11.10
N SER A 635 6.62 -40.55 11.75
CA SER A 635 7.33 -41.70 11.12
C SER A 635 6.57 -42.34 9.96
N THR A 636 5.26 -42.11 9.89
CA THR A 636 4.38 -42.58 8.80
C THR A 636 3.42 -41.43 8.46
N ALA A 637 3.29 -41.13 7.17
CA ALA A 637 2.40 -40.11 6.68
C ALA A 637 1.71 -40.55 5.38
N ASP A 638 0.45 -40.15 5.22
CA ASP A 638 -0.23 -40.20 3.93
C ASP A 638 0.01 -38.85 3.20
N HIS A 639 1.04 -38.80 2.39
CA HIS A 639 1.42 -37.61 1.66
C HIS A 639 0.33 -37.12 0.68
N SER A 640 -0.59 -37.98 0.22
CA SER A 640 -1.75 -37.58 -0.60
C SER A 640 -2.75 -36.76 0.20
N THR A 641 -3.03 -37.18 1.43
CA THR A 641 -3.88 -36.42 2.37
C THR A 641 -3.18 -35.12 2.76
N LEU A 642 -1.89 -35.15 3.12
CA LEU A 642 -1.13 -33.96 3.48
C LEU A 642 -1.09 -32.93 2.35
N LEU A 643 -0.94 -33.34 1.08
CA LEU A 643 -0.99 -32.41 -0.04
C LEU A 643 -2.36 -31.72 -0.15
N THR A 644 -3.46 -32.48 0.00
CA THR A 644 -4.81 -31.92 -0.07
C THR A 644 -5.02 -30.87 1.02
N GLU A 645 -4.57 -31.14 2.23
CA GLU A 645 -4.68 -30.25 3.38
C GLU A 645 -3.74 -29.03 3.26
N MET A 646 -2.54 -29.24 2.72
CA MET A 646 -1.60 -28.18 2.45
C MET A 646 -2.18 -27.17 1.44
N LEU A 647 -2.79 -27.65 0.36
CA LEU A 647 -3.48 -26.80 -0.62
C LEU A 647 -4.66 -25.99 -0.02
N GLN A 648 -5.20 -26.44 1.11
CA GLN A 648 -6.25 -25.71 1.84
C GLN A 648 -5.70 -24.69 2.85
N ARG A 649 -4.39 -24.65 3.09
CA ARG A 649 -3.79 -23.65 4.00
C ARG A 649 -3.99 -22.23 3.44
N PRO A 650 -4.39 -21.24 4.25
CA PRO A 650 -4.65 -19.88 3.76
C PRO A 650 -3.48 -19.24 2.98
N ASN A 651 -2.23 -19.51 3.37
CA ASN A 651 -1.05 -18.99 2.67
C ASN A 651 -0.88 -19.59 1.27
N ILE A 652 -1.25 -20.85 1.07
CA ILE A 652 -1.15 -21.58 -0.19
C ILE A 652 -2.42 -21.47 -1.03
N ALA A 653 -3.59 -21.54 -0.40
CA ALA A 653 -4.89 -21.54 -1.08
C ALA A 653 -5.08 -20.36 -2.04
N SER A 654 -5.84 -20.60 -3.10
CA SER A 654 -6.11 -19.61 -4.14
C SER A 654 -6.71 -18.32 -3.60
N LYS A 655 -6.16 -17.19 -4.02
CA LYS A 655 -6.69 -15.84 -3.76
C LYS A 655 -7.62 -15.37 -4.89
N GLU A 656 -8.12 -16.28 -5.72
CA GLU A 656 -8.88 -15.95 -6.95
C GLU A 656 -10.06 -15.02 -6.69
N THR A 657 -10.85 -15.26 -5.65
CA THR A 657 -12.02 -14.45 -5.29
C THR A 657 -11.66 -12.98 -5.04
N TRP A 658 -10.50 -12.71 -4.46
CA TRP A 658 -10.00 -11.37 -4.16
C TRP A 658 -9.36 -10.72 -5.39
N VAL A 659 -8.44 -11.44 -6.02
CA VAL A 659 -7.61 -10.92 -7.11
C VAL A 659 -8.43 -10.61 -8.36
N ARG A 660 -9.49 -11.38 -8.68
CA ARG A 660 -10.35 -11.11 -9.85
C ARG A 660 -11.19 -9.83 -9.76
N GLN A 661 -11.19 -9.15 -8.64
CA GLN A 661 -11.90 -7.89 -8.47
C GLN A 661 -11.06 -6.68 -8.89
N TYR A 662 -9.74 -6.86 -9.05
CA TYR A 662 -8.86 -5.83 -9.62
C TYR A 662 -8.95 -5.80 -11.14
N ASP A 663 -8.76 -4.61 -11.71
CA ASP A 663 -8.51 -4.46 -13.13
C ASP A 663 -7.09 -4.91 -13.48
N HIS A 664 -6.96 -5.87 -14.38
CA HIS A 664 -5.66 -6.39 -14.79
C HIS A 664 -5.21 -5.89 -16.16
N GLU A 665 -6.12 -5.31 -16.95
CA GLU A 665 -5.92 -5.02 -18.38
C GLU A 665 -6.32 -3.60 -18.77
N VAL A 666 -6.64 -2.73 -17.83
CA VAL A 666 -7.30 -1.44 -18.07
C VAL A 666 -6.59 -0.56 -19.09
N ILE A 667 -5.28 -0.56 -19.19
CA ILE A 667 -4.51 0.19 -20.21
C ILE A 667 -3.99 -0.68 -21.37
N ALA A 668 -4.47 -1.92 -21.47
CA ALA A 668 -4.16 -2.88 -22.54
C ALA A 668 -2.65 -3.17 -22.72
N GLN A 669 -1.87 -3.17 -21.64
CA GLN A 669 -0.41 -3.37 -21.64
C GLN A 669 0.02 -4.66 -20.94
N THR A 670 -0.88 -5.38 -20.27
CA THR A 670 -0.57 -6.57 -19.47
C THR A 670 -0.34 -7.79 -20.36
N ALA A 671 0.88 -8.31 -20.37
CA ALA A 671 1.27 -9.50 -21.11
C ALA A 671 1.07 -10.78 -20.28
N ILE A 672 1.49 -10.81 -19.00
CA ILE A 672 1.20 -11.90 -18.05
C ILE A 672 0.39 -11.32 -16.88
N LYS A 673 -0.75 -11.96 -16.60
CA LYS A 673 -1.70 -11.60 -15.56
C LYS A 673 -1.47 -12.43 -14.29
N PRO A 674 -2.07 -12.06 -13.15
CA PRO A 674 -1.95 -12.82 -11.90
C PRO A 674 -2.35 -14.28 -12.00
N PHE A 675 -3.31 -14.60 -12.87
CA PHE A 675 -3.75 -15.97 -13.13
C PHE A 675 -3.44 -16.41 -14.56
N VAL A 676 -2.88 -17.63 -14.67
CA VAL A 676 -2.45 -18.25 -15.92
C VAL A 676 -3.11 -19.62 -16.11
N GLY A 677 -2.75 -20.33 -17.17
CA GLY A 677 -3.22 -21.67 -17.44
C GLY A 677 -4.49 -21.77 -18.27
N VAL A 678 -4.96 -22.99 -18.47
CA VAL A 678 -6.05 -23.34 -19.40
C VAL A 678 -7.36 -22.68 -19.03
N LYS A 679 -7.71 -22.66 -17.75
CA LYS A 679 -8.90 -21.99 -17.22
C LYS A 679 -8.61 -20.56 -16.73
N ARG A 680 -7.35 -20.10 -16.83
CA ARG A 680 -6.87 -18.82 -16.31
C ARG A 680 -7.13 -18.67 -14.81
N ASP A 681 -6.88 -19.73 -14.07
CA ASP A 681 -7.14 -19.85 -12.63
C ASP A 681 -5.99 -20.54 -11.87
N GLY A 682 -4.89 -20.83 -12.56
CA GLY A 682 -3.63 -21.26 -11.93
C GLY A 682 -2.80 -20.04 -11.47
N PRO A 683 -1.92 -20.19 -10.48
CA PRO A 683 -1.12 -19.08 -9.95
C PRO A 683 -0.09 -18.62 -10.99
N GLY A 684 0.20 -17.32 -11.02
CA GLY A 684 1.31 -16.75 -11.78
C GLY A 684 2.42 -16.29 -10.84
N ASP A 685 3.69 -16.47 -11.25
CA ASP A 685 4.85 -16.12 -10.43
C ASP A 685 5.10 -14.60 -10.42
N ALA A 686 4.95 -13.94 -11.57
CA ALA A 686 5.18 -12.51 -11.72
C ALA A 686 4.25 -11.88 -12.76
N GLY A 687 4.03 -10.58 -12.63
CA GLY A 687 3.36 -9.77 -13.66
C GLY A 687 4.34 -9.33 -14.74
N VAL A 688 3.88 -9.30 -16.00
CA VAL A 688 4.66 -8.76 -17.12
C VAL A 688 3.79 -7.77 -17.89
N ILE A 689 4.33 -6.56 -18.10
CA ILE A 689 3.68 -5.52 -18.90
C ILE A 689 4.55 -5.10 -20.09
N ALA A 690 3.92 -4.77 -21.21
CA ALA A 690 4.57 -4.17 -22.39
C ALA A 690 4.06 -2.71 -22.51
N PRO A 691 4.74 -1.72 -21.90
CA PRO A 691 4.18 -0.38 -21.68
C PRO A 691 4.07 0.46 -22.95
N ILE A 692 4.69 0.05 -24.04
CA ILE A 692 4.66 0.75 -25.34
C ILE A 692 3.90 -0.10 -26.36
N HIS A 693 2.74 0.36 -26.79
CA HIS A 693 1.93 -0.37 -27.74
C HIS A 693 2.68 -0.65 -29.04
N GLY A 694 2.70 -1.93 -29.42
CA GLY A 694 3.39 -2.39 -30.65
C GLY A 694 4.88 -2.72 -30.44
N ASP A 695 5.44 -2.45 -29.26
CA ASP A 695 6.78 -2.87 -28.86
C ASP A 695 6.68 -4.12 -27.96
N PRO A 696 7.35 -5.23 -28.25
CA PRO A 696 7.34 -6.40 -27.40
C PRO A 696 8.27 -6.29 -26.18
N HIS A 697 9.05 -5.24 -26.04
CA HIS A 697 9.89 -4.97 -24.88
C HIS A 697 9.01 -4.78 -23.65
N GLY A 698 9.35 -5.43 -22.55
CA GLY A 698 8.50 -5.51 -21.36
C GLY A 698 9.21 -5.17 -20.06
N ILE A 699 8.39 -5.11 -19.02
CA ILE A 699 8.82 -4.93 -17.62
C ILE A 699 8.24 -6.09 -16.82
N VAL A 700 9.10 -6.75 -16.06
CA VAL A 700 8.70 -7.78 -15.06
C VAL A 700 8.49 -7.09 -13.72
N ILE A 701 7.46 -7.52 -12.98
CA ILE A 701 7.15 -7.06 -11.64
C ILE A 701 6.89 -8.29 -10.77
N SER A 702 7.63 -8.44 -9.68
CA SER A 702 7.51 -9.54 -8.73
C SER A 702 7.72 -9.08 -7.29
N CYS A 703 7.41 -9.95 -6.35
CA CYS A 703 7.68 -9.76 -4.93
C CYS A 703 8.07 -11.08 -4.26
N GLY A 704 8.67 -10.98 -3.06
CA GLY A 704 8.93 -12.09 -2.17
C GLY A 704 8.74 -11.65 -0.73
N ILE A 705 8.18 -12.55 0.11
CA ILE A 705 7.85 -12.28 1.50
C ILE A 705 7.75 -13.58 2.31
N ALA A 706 8.59 -13.77 3.32
CA ALA A 706 8.69 -15.01 4.08
C ALA A 706 8.77 -14.78 5.61
N PRO A 707 7.77 -14.13 6.26
CA PRO A 707 7.90 -13.62 7.62
C PRO A 707 8.12 -14.71 8.67
N ARG A 708 7.62 -15.93 8.48
CA ARG A 708 7.73 -17.03 9.46
C ARG A 708 9.16 -17.49 9.72
N TYR A 709 10.06 -17.35 8.75
CA TYR A 709 11.46 -17.71 8.97
C TYR A 709 12.14 -16.82 10.02
N SER A 710 11.61 -15.59 10.26
CA SER A 710 12.10 -14.70 11.32
C SER A 710 11.93 -15.26 12.74
N ASP A 711 11.07 -16.28 12.93
CA ASP A 711 10.92 -16.98 14.21
C ASP A 711 12.17 -17.79 14.59
N ILE A 712 13.05 -18.02 13.62
CA ILE A 712 14.33 -18.71 13.79
C ILE A 712 15.48 -17.77 13.43
N ASP A 713 15.48 -17.17 12.23
CA ASP A 713 16.52 -16.25 11.77
C ASP A 713 15.97 -15.18 10.82
N ALA A 714 16.01 -13.92 11.23
CA ALA A 714 15.58 -12.79 10.38
C ALA A 714 16.50 -12.56 9.17
N GLY A 715 17.76 -13.00 9.23
CA GLY A 715 18.66 -12.98 8.06
C GLY A 715 18.19 -13.98 7.00
N ALA A 716 17.88 -15.20 7.39
CA ALA A 716 17.32 -16.20 6.48
C ALA A 716 15.98 -15.74 5.87
N MET A 717 15.12 -15.09 6.66
CA MET A 717 13.88 -14.47 6.16
C MET A 717 14.17 -13.44 5.06
N ALA A 718 15.17 -12.57 5.26
CA ALA A 718 15.54 -11.56 4.26
C ALA A 718 16.09 -12.22 2.98
N ALA A 719 16.97 -13.21 3.11
CA ALA A 719 17.49 -13.96 1.95
C ALA A 719 16.38 -14.66 1.17
N ALA A 720 15.40 -15.26 1.87
CA ALA A 720 14.26 -15.93 1.25
C ALA A 720 13.39 -14.93 0.47
N ALA A 721 13.04 -13.80 1.06
CA ALA A 721 12.23 -12.78 0.39
C ALA A 721 12.90 -12.24 -0.89
N ILE A 722 14.22 -11.99 -0.86
CA ILE A 722 14.96 -11.51 -2.03
C ILE A 722 15.04 -12.60 -3.12
N ASP A 723 15.40 -13.82 -2.73
CA ASP A 723 15.54 -14.93 -3.70
C ASP A 723 14.19 -15.30 -4.32
N GLU A 724 13.11 -15.29 -3.56
CA GLU A 724 11.75 -15.52 -4.06
C GLU A 724 11.35 -14.47 -5.10
N ALA A 725 11.56 -13.17 -4.83
CA ALA A 725 11.29 -12.12 -5.81
C ALA A 725 12.06 -12.34 -7.12
N VAL A 726 13.34 -12.72 -7.03
CA VAL A 726 14.18 -13.00 -8.21
C VAL A 726 13.72 -14.26 -8.93
N ARG A 727 13.43 -15.38 -8.21
CA ARG A 727 12.94 -16.63 -8.81
C ARG A 727 11.63 -16.40 -9.57
N ASN A 728 10.67 -15.72 -8.93
CA ASN A 728 9.38 -15.40 -9.54
C ASN A 728 9.55 -14.62 -10.85
N ALA A 729 10.43 -13.63 -10.86
CA ALA A 729 10.74 -12.87 -12.06
C ALA A 729 11.44 -13.70 -13.14
N VAL A 730 12.36 -14.57 -12.76
CA VAL A 730 13.07 -15.49 -13.70
C VAL A 730 12.10 -16.47 -14.34
N CYS A 731 11.10 -16.97 -13.59
CA CYS A 731 10.09 -17.89 -14.10
C CYS A 731 9.30 -17.32 -15.28
N VAL A 732 9.16 -16.01 -15.40
CA VAL A 732 8.47 -15.35 -16.52
C VAL A 732 9.41 -14.84 -17.62
N GLY A 733 10.73 -14.81 -17.37
CA GLY A 733 11.74 -14.41 -18.37
C GLY A 733 12.42 -13.07 -18.09
N LEU A 734 12.63 -12.68 -16.83
CA LEU A 734 13.44 -11.51 -16.45
C LEU A 734 14.85 -11.58 -17.07
N ASP A 735 15.37 -10.46 -17.55
CA ASP A 735 16.81 -10.29 -17.76
C ASP A 735 17.49 -9.98 -16.41
N VAL A 736 18.17 -10.97 -15.84
CA VAL A 736 18.81 -10.86 -14.54
C VAL A 736 19.98 -9.88 -14.48
N ASP A 737 20.46 -9.37 -15.62
CA ASP A 737 21.52 -8.36 -15.69
C ASP A 737 20.95 -6.91 -15.64
N LYS A 738 19.62 -6.75 -15.69
CA LYS A 738 18.94 -5.45 -15.62
C LYS A 738 17.69 -5.51 -14.75
N MET A 739 17.90 -5.57 -13.46
CA MET A 739 16.86 -5.62 -12.43
C MET A 739 17.19 -4.69 -11.26
N ALA A 740 16.17 -4.18 -10.61
CA ALA A 740 16.26 -3.34 -9.43
C ALA A 740 15.26 -3.77 -8.36
N GLY A 741 15.61 -3.58 -7.10
CA GLY A 741 14.82 -3.99 -5.95
C GLY A 741 14.38 -2.83 -5.07
N LEU A 742 13.38 -3.10 -4.24
CA LEU A 742 12.90 -2.24 -3.17
C LEU A 742 12.81 -3.06 -1.90
N ASP A 743 13.38 -2.55 -0.81
CA ASP A 743 13.35 -3.15 0.51
C ASP A 743 12.30 -2.45 1.39
N ASN A 744 11.24 -3.18 1.76
CA ASN A 744 10.18 -2.66 2.59
C ASN A 744 10.14 -3.42 3.92
N PHE A 745 10.77 -2.84 4.95
CA PHE A 745 10.81 -3.42 6.29
C PHE A 745 9.57 -3.02 7.09
N CYS A 746 8.87 -4.00 7.66
CA CYS A 746 7.89 -3.80 8.72
C CYS A 746 8.35 -4.53 9.98
N TRP A 747 8.54 -3.79 11.06
CA TRP A 747 9.18 -4.30 12.27
C TRP A 747 8.38 -3.99 13.53
N PRO A 748 8.36 -4.89 14.51
CA PRO A 748 7.92 -4.56 15.86
C PRO A 748 8.88 -3.54 16.48
N ASP A 749 8.49 -2.89 17.57
CA ASP A 749 9.34 -1.87 18.21
C ASP A 749 10.73 -2.43 18.58
N PRO A 750 11.83 -1.94 17.95
CA PRO A 750 13.16 -2.44 18.18
C PRO A 750 13.93 -1.62 19.25
N ILE A 751 13.26 -0.72 19.96
CA ILE A 751 13.88 0.12 21.00
C ILE A 751 13.56 -0.46 22.37
N GLU A 752 14.61 -0.80 23.16
CA GLU A 752 14.43 -1.28 24.51
C GLU A 752 13.74 -0.23 25.38
N SER A 753 12.68 -0.62 26.05
CA SER A 753 11.93 0.22 26.97
C SER A 753 11.15 -0.65 27.97
N VAL A 754 10.51 -0.01 28.95
CA VAL A 754 9.58 -0.71 29.87
C VAL A 754 8.45 -1.41 29.09
N LYS A 755 8.01 -0.84 27.95
CA LYS A 755 6.97 -1.42 27.09
C LYS A 755 7.52 -2.49 26.14
N THR A 756 8.81 -2.45 25.84
CA THR A 756 9.49 -3.35 24.90
C THR A 756 10.80 -3.85 25.50
N PRO A 757 10.75 -4.75 26.50
CA PRO A 757 11.96 -5.24 27.18
C PRO A 757 12.85 -6.12 26.29
N ASP A 758 12.35 -6.58 25.15
CA ASP A 758 13.03 -7.37 24.12
C ASP A 758 13.50 -6.52 22.93
N GLY A 759 13.51 -5.19 23.06
CA GLY A 759 13.88 -4.26 21.98
C GLY A 759 15.28 -4.51 21.44
N ARG A 760 16.29 -4.79 22.30
CA ARG A 760 17.66 -5.11 21.84
C ARG A 760 17.71 -6.34 20.93
N PHE A 761 16.94 -7.37 21.26
CA PHE A 761 16.84 -8.57 20.43
C PHE A 761 16.16 -8.27 19.08
N LYS A 762 15.05 -7.52 19.09
CA LYS A 762 14.33 -7.10 17.87
C LYS A 762 15.22 -6.21 16.98
N LEU A 763 16.04 -5.35 17.57
CA LEU A 763 17.02 -4.57 16.83
C LEU A 763 18.13 -5.45 16.24
N ALA A 764 18.56 -6.48 16.97
CA ALA A 764 19.53 -7.44 16.46
C ALA A 764 18.99 -8.26 15.28
N GLN A 765 17.70 -8.63 15.29
CA GLN A 765 17.06 -9.23 14.14
C GLN A 765 17.08 -8.28 12.93
N LEU A 766 16.87 -6.97 13.13
CA LEU A 766 16.93 -5.97 12.06
C LEU A 766 18.35 -5.82 11.49
N VAL A 767 19.37 -5.82 12.35
CA VAL A 767 20.78 -5.83 11.94
C VAL A 767 21.09 -7.05 11.07
N ARG A 768 20.68 -8.25 11.50
CA ARG A 768 20.88 -9.49 10.75
C ARG A 768 20.19 -9.46 9.38
N ALA A 769 18.95 -9.01 9.33
CA ALA A 769 18.20 -8.88 8.07
C ALA A 769 18.90 -7.92 7.10
N ASN A 770 19.38 -6.77 7.57
CA ASN A 770 20.09 -5.79 6.74
C ASN A 770 21.46 -6.30 6.24
N ARG A 771 22.20 -7.03 7.07
CA ARG A 771 23.47 -7.66 6.67
C ARG A 771 23.24 -8.70 5.56
N GLU A 772 22.19 -9.48 5.70
CA GLU A 772 21.86 -10.51 4.72
C GLU A 772 21.32 -9.89 3.42
N LEU A 773 20.53 -8.82 3.51
CA LEU A 773 20.11 -8.03 2.35
C LEU A 773 21.33 -7.54 1.56
N GLU A 774 22.30 -6.89 2.21
CA GLU A 774 23.54 -6.48 1.54
C GLU A 774 24.25 -7.65 0.86
N ARG A 775 24.43 -8.77 1.58
CA ARG A 775 25.13 -9.94 1.07
C ARG A 775 24.49 -10.49 -0.21
N VAL A 776 23.17 -10.67 -0.18
CA VAL A 776 22.43 -11.23 -1.30
C VAL A 776 22.33 -10.25 -2.45
N CYS A 777 21.99 -8.99 -2.20
CA CYS A 777 21.90 -7.95 -3.23
C CYS A 777 23.24 -7.73 -3.95
N ARG A 778 24.37 -7.70 -3.23
CA ARG A 778 25.71 -7.64 -3.86
C ARG A 778 25.98 -8.85 -4.74
N ALA A 779 25.68 -10.05 -4.26
CA ALA A 779 25.92 -11.28 -5.00
C ALA A 779 25.01 -11.41 -6.24
N TYR A 780 23.77 -10.96 -6.14
CA TYR A 780 22.81 -10.93 -7.26
C TYR A 780 23.00 -9.72 -8.17
N ARG A 781 23.91 -8.78 -7.83
CA ARG A 781 24.08 -7.50 -8.54
C ARG A 781 22.74 -6.75 -8.67
N LEU A 782 21.95 -6.80 -7.61
CA LEU A 782 20.60 -6.28 -7.50
C LEU A 782 20.61 -5.01 -6.63
N PRO A 783 20.66 -3.80 -7.22
CA PRO A 783 20.63 -2.56 -6.45
C PRO A 783 19.25 -2.34 -5.84
N CYS A 784 19.18 -1.96 -4.56
CA CYS A 784 18.00 -1.38 -3.95
C CYS A 784 17.89 0.10 -4.36
N VAL A 785 16.91 0.46 -5.17
CA VAL A 785 16.79 1.83 -5.74
C VAL A 785 15.80 2.69 -4.97
N SER A 786 14.98 2.08 -4.14
CA SER A 786 14.04 2.69 -3.21
C SER A 786 13.77 1.72 -2.07
N GLY A 787 13.12 2.16 -1.05
CA GLY A 787 12.75 1.35 0.10
C GLY A 787 11.83 2.11 1.03
N LYS A 788 11.36 1.42 2.07
CA LYS A 788 10.58 2.00 3.16
C LYS A 788 10.77 1.19 4.42
N ASP A 789 10.80 1.84 5.56
CA ASP A 789 10.68 1.19 6.85
C ASP A 789 9.44 1.66 7.60
N SER A 790 8.75 0.72 8.21
CA SER A 790 7.64 0.95 9.13
C SER A 790 7.98 0.26 10.44
N MET A 791 8.23 1.06 11.47
CA MET A 791 8.64 0.60 12.78
C MET A 791 7.48 0.62 13.78
N LYS A 792 7.66 -0.07 14.91
CA LYS A 792 6.67 -0.14 16.01
C LYS A 792 5.29 -0.66 15.57
N ASN A 793 5.31 -1.71 14.74
CA ASN A 793 4.07 -2.39 14.36
C ASN A 793 3.59 -3.33 15.46
N ASP A 794 3.11 -2.73 16.53
CA ASP A 794 2.62 -3.38 17.73
C ASP A 794 1.22 -2.86 18.09
N TYR A 795 0.45 -3.68 18.81
CA TYR A 795 -0.79 -3.29 19.47
C TYR A 795 -0.70 -3.52 20.97
N GLY A 796 -1.17 -2.54 21.75
CA GLY A 796 -1.20 -2.63 23.20
C GLY A 796 0.18 -2.55 23.86
N SER A 797 0.27 -2.88 25.14
CA SER A 797 1.49 -2.81 25.92
C SER A 797 1.56 -3.92 26.98
N GLY A 798 2.77 -4.18 27.50
CA GLY A 798 3.02 -5.15 28.57
C GLY A 798 2.70 -6.59 28.13
N PRO A 799 2.11 -7.42 29.02
CA PRO A 799 1.87 -8.85 28.74
C PRO A 799 0.87 -9.11 27.61
N ASN A 800 0.03 -8.14 27.28
CA ASN A 800 -1.00 -8.25 26.24
C ASN A 800 -0.55 -7.59 24.91
N LYS A 801 0.72 -7.21 24.82
CA LYS A 801 1.29 -6.63 23.59
C LYS A 801 1.29 -7.69 22.47
N ILE A 802 0.72 -7.33 21.34
CA ILE A 802 0.76 -8.14 20.12
C ILE A 802 1.75 -7.47 19.18
N SER A 803 2.86 -8.13 18.92
CA SER A 803 3.88 -7.69 17.97
C SER A 803 3.75 -8.49 16.68
N ILE A 804 3.86 -7.82 15.53
CA ILE A 804 3.97 -8.53 14.25
C ILE A 804 5.27 -9.36 14.21
N PRO A 805 5.37 -10.41 13.40
CA PRO A 805 6.67 -11.01 13.09
C PRO A 805 7.53 -9.99 12.31
N PRO A 806 8.85 -9.94 12.55
CA PRO A 806 9.77 -9.24 11.66
C PRO A 806 9.51 -9.61 10.21
N THR A 807 9.24 -8.62 9.37
CA THR A 807 8.79 -8.84 7.99
C THR A 807 9.57 -7.95 7.03
N LEU A 808 10.12 -8.54 5.98
CA LEU A 808 10.65 -7.85 4.81
C LEU A 808 9.79 -8.24 3.61
N LEU A 809 9.15 -7.26 2.97
CA LEU A 809 8.69 -7.38 1.60
C LEU A 809 9.81 -6.92 0.69
N PHE A 810 10.27 -7.79 -0.19
CA PHE A 810 11.19 -7.41 -1.25
C PHE A 810 10.43 -7.36 -2.58
N SER A 811 10.34 -6.16 -3.17
CA SER A 811 9.72 -5.95 -4.47
C SER A 811 10.80 -5.82 -5.54
N LEU A 812 10.55 -6.37 -6.73
CA LEU A 812 11.50 -6.35 -7.83
C LEU A 812 10.81 -5.89 -9.10
N PHE A 813 11.50 -5.08 -9.87
CA PHE A 813 11.14 -4.78 -11.26
C PHE A 813 12.38 -4.84 -12.15
N GLY A 814 12.18 -5.24 -13.40
CA GLY A 814 13.31 -5.41 -14.30
C GLY A 814 12.91 -5.59 -15.75
N ASP A 815 13.91 -5.75 -16.59
CA ASP A 815 13.79 -5.82 -18.03
C ASP A 815 13.28 -7.17 -18.53
N HIS A 816 12.37 -7.17 -19.50
CA HIS A 816 11.98 -8.35 -20.28
C HIS A 816 12.19 -8.06 -21.76
N PRO A 817 13.24 -8.61 -22.38
CA PRO A 817 13.63 -8.22 -23.73
C PRO A 817 12.56 -8.44 -24.81
N ASP A 818 11.70 -9.46 -24.64
CA ASP A 818 10.62 -9.74 -25.58
C ASP A 818 9.53 -10.59 -24.92
N VAL A 819 8.41 -9.97 -24.54
CA VAL A 819 7.29 -10.64 -23.84
C VAL A 819 6.64 -11.80 -24.61
N ARG A 820 6.91 -11.96 -25.90
CA ARG A 820 6.40 -13.08 -26.70
C ARG A 820 7.07 -14.41 -26.32
N PHE A 821 8.22 -14.35 -25.64
CA PHE A 821 8.98 -15.50 -25.15
C PHE A 821 8.81 -15.74 -23.64
N SER A 822 7.86 -15.11 -23.00
CA SER A 822 7.57 -15.37 -21.59
C SER A 822 7.15 -16.83 -21.34
N ALA A 823 7.47 -17.32 -20.14
CA ALA A 823 6.97 -18.59 -19.60
C ALA A 823 5.90 -18.34 -18.53
N THR A 824 5.12 -19.36 -18.19
CA THR A 824 4.13 -19.35 -17.11
C THR A 824 4.14 -20.67 -16.36
N SER A 825 3.58 -20.70 -15.14
CA SER A 825 3.65 -21.84 -14.23
C SER A 825 2.98 -23.12 -14.73
N ASP A 826 1.90 -23.02 -15.51
CA ASP A 826 1.05 -24.14 -15.90
C ASP A 826 1.73 -25.13 -16.86
N PHE A 827 1.58 -26.42 -16.65
CA PHE A 827 1.98 -27.43 -17.62
C PHE A 827 1.21 -27.28 -18.94
N LYS A 828 1.93 -27.37 -20.06
CA LYS A 828 1.37 -27.07 -21.39
C LYS A 828 0.94 -28.32 -22.17
N ARG A 829 1.71 -29.40 -22.11
CA ARG A 829 1.51 -30.53 -23.00
C ARG A 829 2.07 -31.83 -22.43
N ALA A 830 1.32 -32.93 -22.59
CA ALA A 830 1.80 -34.26 -22.30
C ALA A 830 3.06 -34.60 -23.15
N GLY A 831 4.03 -35.25 -22.54
CA GLY A 831 5.32 -35.59 -23.11
C GLY A 831 6.43 -34.54 -22.83
N ASP A 832 6.11 -33.38 -22.35
CA ASP A 832 7.14 -32.40 -21.90
C ASP A 832 7.90 -32.97 -20.70
N ARG A 833 9.23 -32.84 -20.72
CA ARG A 833 10.15 -33.35 -19.68
C ARG A 833 10.19 -32.35 -18.52
N ILE A 834 10.03 -32.86 -17.30
CA ILE A 834 10.04 -32.05 -16.09
C ILE A 834 11.42 -32.09 -15.45
N TYR A 835 12.00 -30.93 -15.18
CA TYR A 835 13.29 -30.77 -14.51
C TYR A 835 13.15 -29.89 -13.27
N LEU A 836 13.91 -30.26 -12.22
CA LEU A 836 14.22 -29.34 -11.11
C LEU A 836 15.54 -28.64 -11.45
N VAL A 837 15.51 -27.31 -11.46
CA VAL A 837 16.71 -26.46 -11.46
C VAL A 837 16.95 -26.06 -10.01
N GLY A 838 18.14 -26.24 -9.47
CA GLY A 838 18.44 -26.08 -8.06
C GLY A 838 18.54 -27.41 -7.30
N THR A 839 18.68 -27.35 -5.97
CA THR A 839 18.93 -28.49 -5.09
C THR A 839 18.07 -28.42 -3.82
N SER A 840 17.47 -29.52 -3.41
CA SER A 840 16.74 -29.65 -2.15
C SER A 840 17.67 -29.96 -0.98
N HIS A 841 17.38 -29.41 0.18
CA HIS A 841 18.09 -29.65 1.45
C HIS A 841 17.10 -30.05 2.55
N GLN A 842 17.60 -30.43 3.73
CA GLN A 842 16.77 -30.75 4.90
C GLN A 842 16.33 -29.49 5.63
N GLU A 843 15.71 -28.54 4.93
CA GLU A 843 15.31 -27.25 5.41
C GLU A 843 13.79 -27.21 5.66
N LEU A 844 13.40 -27.63 6.86
CA LEU A 844 12.02 -27.74 7.32
C LEU A 844 11.70 -26.80 8.48
N GLY A 845 12.71 -26.05 8.97
CA GLY A 845 12.53 -25.08 10.03
C GLY A 845 11.58 -23.94 9.63
N ALA A 846 10.56 -23.69 10.40
CA ALA A 846 9.51 -22.69 10.17
C ALA A 846 8.79 -22.84 8.81
N SER A 847 8.87 -24.03 8.16
CA SER A 847 8.14 -24.32 6.92
C SER A 847 6.63 -24.45 7.15
N GLU A 848 5.85 -24.30 6.10
CA GLU A 848 4.38 -24.39 6.17
C GLU A 848 3.93 -25.80 6.64
N ILE A 849 4.67 -26.87 6.26
CA ILE A 849 4.39 -28.23 6.74
C ILE A 849 4.66 -28.36 8.24
N ALA A 850 5.72 -27.71 8.77
CA ALA A 850 6.03 -27.75 10.19
C ALA A 850 4.94 -27.03 11.01
N TYR A 851 4.48 -25.87 10.56
CA TYR A 851 3.37 -25.18 11.19
C TYR A 851 2.08 -26.00 11.14
N MET A 852 1.71 -26.53 9.98
CA MET A 852 0.49 -27.34 9.83
C MET A 852 0.44 -28.52 10.79
N LEU A 853 1.50 -29.31 10.86
CA LEU A 853 1.56 -30.49 11.69
C LEU A 853 1.65 -30.18 13.20
N ASN A 854 2.33 -29.07 13.53
CA ASN A 854 2.39 -28.60 14.92
C ASN A 854 1.03 -28.07 15.42
N GLU A 855 0.32 -27.29 14.62
CA GLU A 855 -1.03 -26.81 14.92
C GLU A 855 -2.04 -27.97 15.15
N ARG A 856 -1.86 -29.06 14.42
CA ARG A 856 -2.66 -30.26 14.55
C ARG A 856 -2.24 -31.18 15.72
N GLY A 857 -1.13 -30.88 16.36
CA GLY A 857 -0.55 -31.73 17.41
C GLY A 857 0.00 -33.06 16.90
N GLU A 858 0.26 -33.19 15.60
CA GLU A 858 0.81 -34.39 14.94
C GLU A 858 2.33 -34.39 14.92
N ALA A 859 2.94 -33.22 15.06
CA ALA A 859 4.37 -33.04 15.25
C ALA A 859 4.64 -32.04 16.37
N ALA A 860 5.84 -32.05 16.94
CA ALA A 860 6.27 -31.08 17.94
C ALA A 860 7.28 -30.12 17.35
N GLY A 861 7.11 -28.83 17.67
CA GLY A 861 8.05 -27.76 17.32
C GLY A 861 8.02 -27.34 15.85
N ILE A 862 8.64 -26.21 15.61
CA ILE A 862 8.83 -25.61 14.27
C ILE A 862 10.32 -25.35 13.99
N GLY A 863 11.23 -25.68 14.95
CA GLY A 863 12.66 -25.44 14.82
C GLY A 863 13.33 -26.39 13.85
N GLY A 864 14.53 -26.07 13.45
CA GLY A 864 15.35 -26.81 12.50
C GLY A 864 16.09 -25.85 11.58
N GLU A 865 16.72 -26.37 10.56
CA GLU A 865 17.36 -25.54 9.54
C GLU A 865 16.28 -24.82 8.73
N VAL A 866 16.35 -23.49 8.71
CA VAL A 866 15.55 -22.65 7.79
C VAL A 866 16.22 -22.59 6.43
N PRO A 867 15.48 -22.28 5.36
CA PRO A 867 16.06 -22.12 4.03
C PRO A 867 17.22 -21.12 4.02
N GLN A 868 18.35 -21.54 3.44
CA GLN A 868 19.58 -20.77 3.38
C GLN A 868 20.01 -20.50 1.94
N LEU A 869 20.43 -19.28 1.67
CA LEU A 869 21.03 -18.93 0.38
C LEU A 869 22.56 -19.04 0.48
N LEU A 870 23.07 -20.27 0.33
CA LEU A 870 24.49 -20.58 0.59
C LEU A 870 25.45 -19.95 -0.43
N ASP A 871 25.10 -20.01 -1.72
CA ASP A 871 25.90 -19.46 -2.84
C ASP A 871 25.02 -18.67 -3.81
N PRO A 872 24.63 -17.42 -3.45
CA PRO A 872 23.76 -16.61 -4.29
C PRO A 872 24.40 -16.29 -5.67
N ALA A 873 25.71 -16.18 -5.75
CA ALA A 873 26.38 -15.93 -7.04
C ALA A 873 26.23 -17.11 -8.01
N SER A 874 26.28 -18.34 -7.51
CA SER A 874 26.00 -19.55 -8.29
C SER A 874 24.54 -19.60 -8.73
N ASN A 875 23.61 -19.24 -7.84
CA ASN A 875 22.19 -19.17 -8.16
C ASN A 875 21.92 -18.14 -9.26
N LEU A 876 22.48 -16.94 -9.18
CA LEU A 876 22.33 -15.92 -10.23
C LEU A 876 22.83 -16.44 -11.59
N ASN A 877 23.96 -17.15 -11.63
CA ASN A 877 24.46 -17.75 -12.87
C ASN A 877 23.50 -18.81 -13.42
N THR A 878 22.87 -19.60 -12.55
CA THR A 878 21.86 -20.59 -12.92
C THR A 878 20.60 -19.89 -13.48
N TYR A 879 20.11 -18.84 -12.82
CA TYR A 879 18.97 -18.03 -13.27
C TYR A 879 19.23 -17.39 -14.62
N ARG A 880 20.44 -16.85 -14.85
CA ARG A 880 20.85 -16.30 -16.16
C ARG A 880 20.72 -17.33 -17.29
N GLN A 881 21.13 -18.58 -17.05
CA GLN A 881 21.00 -19.63 -18.07
C GLN A 881 19.55 -20.03 -18.29
N LEU A 882 18.75 -20.08 -17.22
CA LEU A 882 17.34 -20.40 -17.33
C LEU A 882 16.58 -19.29 -18.07
N SER A 883 16.82 -18.01 -17.73
CA SER A 883 16.27 -16.87 -18.46
C SER A 883 16.63 -16.91 -19.95
N ALA A 884 17.91 -17.22 -20.27
CA ALA A 884 18.33 -17.41 -21.65
C ALA A 884 17.60 -18.57 -22.36
N ALA A 885 17.26 -19.65 -21.65
CA ALA A 885 16.47 -20.76 -22.20
C ALA A 885 15.03 -20.36 -22.49
N ILE A 886 14.43 -19.54 -21.64
CA ILE A 886 13.09 -18.96 -21.84
C ILE A 886 13.09 -18.04 -23.07
N HIS A 887 14.04 -17.09 -23.17
CA HIS A 887 14.15 -16.16 -24.30
C HIS A 887 14.43 -16.85 -25.64
N LYS A 888 15.05 -18.04 -25.63
CA LYS A 888 15.21 -18.85 -26.84
C LYS A 888 13.98 -19.71 -27.15
N GLY A 889 12.97 -19.68 -26.30
CA GLY A 889 11.73 -20.47 -26.46
C GLY A 889 11.92 -21.96 -26.17
N PHE A 890 13.02 -22.36 -25.50
CA PHE A 890 13.24 -23.74 -25.10
C PHE A 890 12.39 -24.13 -23.90
N VAL A 891 12.14 -23.19 -22.99
CA VAL A 891 11.30 -23.35 -21.82
C VAL A 891 10.08 -22.42 -21.96
N LYS A 892 8.87 -22.97 -21.77
CA LYS A 892 7.61 -22.22 -21.75
C LYS A 892 6.80 -22.44 -20.49
N THR A 893 7.28 -23.30 -19.62
CA THR A 893 6.70 -23.61 -18.33
C THR A 893 7.81 -23.53 -17.30
N ALA A 894 7.65 -22.63 -16.35
CA ALA A 894 8.55 -22.46 -15.22
C ALA A 894 7.73 -22.01 -14.01
N HIS A 895 8.06 -22.53 -12.83
CA HIS A 895 7.41 -22.20 -11.56
C HIS A 895 8.41 -22.33 -10.43
N ASP A 896 8.40 -21.39 -9.50
CA ASP A 896 9.29 -21.43 -8.35
C ASP A 896 8.84 -22.50 -7.32
N CYS A 897 9.75 -22.88 -6.42
CA CYS A 897 9.44 -23.74 -5.29
C CYS A 897 9.56 -22.92 -4.01
N SER A 898 8.43 -22.55 -3.42
CA SER A 898 8.31 -21.79 -2.17
C SER A 898 7.57 -22.61 -1.10
N GLU A 899 6.56 -22.06 -0.44
CA GLU A 899 5.82 -22.75 0.61
C GLU A 899 5.25 -24.10 0.19
N GLY A 900 5.49 -25.11 1.03
CA GLY A 900 5.07 -26.50 0.76
C GLY A 900 5.96 -27.24 -0.25
N GLY A 901 7.05 -26.62 -0.71
CA GLY A 901 8.12 -27.25 -1.48
C GLY A 901 7.69 -27.80 -2.84
N ILE A 902 8.39 -28.86 -3.29
CA ILE A 902 8.16 -29.48 -4.61
C ILE A 902 6.73 -30.03 -4.75
N ALA A 903 6.13 -30.53 -3.65
CA ALA A 903 4.79 -31.12 -3.71
C ALA A 903 3.74 -30.09 -4.11
N VAL A 904 3.78 -28.90 -3.51
CA VAL A 904 2.83 -27.82 -3.81
C VAL A 904 3.11 -27.23 -5.19
N ALA A 905 4.36 -26.94 -5.53
CA ALA A 905 4.72 -26.40 -6.84
C ALA A 905 4.24 -27.30 -7.99
N LEU A 906 4.45 -28.60 -7.91
CA LEU A 906 3.95 -29.56 -8.92
C LEU A 906 2.42 -29.61 -8.97
N ALA A 907 1.74 -29.55 -7.82
CA ALA A 907 0.29 -29.52 -7.77
C ALA A 907 -0.28 -28.25 -8.46
N GLU A 908 0.31 -27.10 -8.23
CA GLU A 908 -0.08 -25.83 -8.84
C GLU A 908 0.13 -25.82 -10.34
N MET A 909 1.26 -26.39 -10.82
CA MET A 909 1.54 -26.56 -12.25
C MET A 909 0.50 -27.46 -12.93
N CYS A 910 0.12 -28.57 -12.27
CA CYS A 910 -0.96 -29.45 -12.73
C CYS A 910 -2.33 -28.76 -12.72
N ILE A 911 -2.65 -28.01 -11.65
CA ILE A 911 -3.89 -27.26 -11.52
C ILE A 911 -3.99 -26.22 -12.65
N GLY A 912 -2.95 -25.44 -12.91
CA GLY A 912 -2.94 -24.47 -14.00
C GLY A 912 -3.13 -25.11 -15.38
N GLY A 913 -2.44 -26.23 -15.63
CA GLY A 913 -2.50 -26.96 -16.89
C GLY A 913 -3.72 -27.85 -17.10
N ARG A 914 -4.45 -28.21 -16.02
CA ARG A 914 -5.50 -29.26 -16.02
C ARG A 914 -5.00 -30.59 -16.59
N ILE A 915 -3.76 -30.93 -16.29
CA ILE A 915 -3.04 -32.10 -16.83
C ILE A 915 -2.14 -32.66 -15.75
N GLY A 916 -1.95 -33.97 -15.74
CA GLY A 916 -1.17 -34.65 -14.70
C GLY A 916 0.32 -34.73 -14.98
N ALA A 917 1.03 -35.33 -14.04
CA ALA A 917 2.48 -35.55 -14.13
C ALA A 917 2.88 -36.82 -13.38
N GLU A 918 3.91 -37.48 -13.86
CA GLU A 918 4.61 -38.57 -13.15
C GLU A 918 6.04 -38.13 -12.90
N VAL A 919 6.43 -38.03 -11.62
CA VAL A 919 7.74 -37.53 -11.20
C VAL A 919 8.37 -38.41 -10.12
N ASP A 920 9.68 -38.46 -10.13
CA ASP A 920 10.53 -39.11 -9.11
C ASP A 920 11.42 -38.03 -8.47
N ILE A 921 11.34 -37.89 -7.16
CA ILE A 921 12.15 -36.91 -6.42
C ILE A 921 13.47 -37.46 -5.92
N ASP A 922 13.80 -38.73 -6.18
CA ASP A 922 15.12 -39.28 -5.87
C ASP A 922 16.20 -38.50 -6.63
N GLY A 923 17.29 -38.18 -5.95
CA GLY A 923 18.40 -37.42 -6.54
C GLY A 923 18.18 -35.91 -6.64
N THR A 924 17.07 -35.35 -6.15
CA THR A 924 16.83 -33.89 -6.15
C THR A 924 17.71 -33.13 -5.15
N GLY A 925 18.33 -33.80 -4.21
CA GLY A 925 19.22 -33.17 -3.24
C GLY A 925 19.54 -34.04 -2.03
N THR A 926 19.92 -33.38 -0.94
CA THR A 926 20.29 -34.01 0.33
C THR A 926 19.11 -34.04 1.29
N GLY A 927 19.09 -35.01 2.20
CA GLY A 927 18.02 -35.15 3.18
C GLY A 927 17.11 -36.35 2.95
N ASP A 928 16.15 -36.55 3.85
CA ASP A 928 15.12 -37.57 3.75
C ASP A 928 13.96 -37.16 2.81
N VAL A 929 12.94 -37.99 2.72
CA VAL A 929 11.75 -37.73 1.91
C VAL A 929 11.02 -36.43 2.31
N TRP A 930 11.05 -36.07 3.58
CA TRP A 930 10.42 -34.82 4.05
C TRP A 930 11.14 -33.59 3.53
N GLY A 931 12.48 -33.54 3.62
CA GLY A 931 13.28 -32.45 3.08
C GLY A 931 13.18 -32.32 1.57
N ARG A 932 13.16 -33.48 0.82
CA ARG A 932 13.05 -33.46 -0.64
C ARG A 932 11.66 -33.05 -1.13
N LEU A 933 10.58 -33.47 -0.44
CA LEU A 933 9.19 -33.24 -0.87
C LEU A 933 8.61 -31.92 -0.36
N TRP A 934 8.82 -31.63 0.94
CA TRP A 934 8.19 -30.53 1.66
C TRP A 934 9.15 -29.42 2.10
N GLY A 935 10.47 -29.64 1.97
CA GLY A 935 11.46 -28.63 2.28
C GLY A 935 11.31 -27.41 1.35
N GLU A 936 11.55 -26.23 1.89
CA GLU A 936 11.33 -24.94 1.20
C GLU A 936 12.67 -24.30 0.78
N SER A 937 13.65 -25.15 0.41
CA SER A 937 14.99 -24.70 0.02
C SER A 937 14.96 -23.67 -1.10
N LEU A 938 15.76 -22.61 -0.94
CA LEU A 938 15.87 -21.53 -1.90
C LEU A 938 16.56 -21.95 -3.20
N GLY A 939 16.48 -21.14 -4.22
CA GLY A 939 17.17 -21.38 -5.50
C GLY A 939 16.56 -22.44 -6.40
N ARG A 940 15.34 -22.93 -6.13
CA ARG A 940 14.71 -24.02 -6.87
C ARG A 940 13.59 -23.52 -7.77
N ILE A 941 13.61 -24.00 -9.02
CA ILE A 941 12.57 -23.73 -10.04
C ILE A 941 12.26 -25.06 -10.74
N ILE A 942 10.97 -25.36 -10.92
CA ILE A 942 10.53 -26.50 -11.74
C ILE A 942 10.25 -25.98 -13.15
N VAL A 943 10.76 -26.65 -14.14
CA VAL A 943 10.53 -26.34 -15.57
C VAL A 943 10.03 -27.55 -16.34
N ALA A 944 9.17 -27.29 -17.33
CA ALA A 944 8.80 -28.31 -18.29
C ALA A 944 9.34 -27.95 -19.69
N VAL A 945 10.06 -28.88 -20.30
CA VAL A 945 10.79 -28.69 -21.56
C VAL A 945 10.23 -29.62 -22.62
N PRO A 946 9.78 -29.11 -23.78
CA PRO A 946 9.42 -29.97 -24.90
C PRO A 946 10.57 -30.90 -25.33
N GLU A 947 10.27 -32.17 -25.63
CA GLU A 947 11.27 -33.17 -26.03
C GLU A 947 12.17 -32.64 -27.19
N ALA A 948 11.62 -31.91 -28.12
CA ALA A 948 12.37 -31.31 -29.23
C ALA A 948 13.44 -30.27 -28.79
N ASN A 949 13.29 -29.66 -27.62
CA ASN A 949 14.19 -28.62 -27.10
C ASN A 949 15.11 -29.15 -25.99
N GLU A 950 14.94 -30.42 -25.57
CA GLU A 950 15.62 -30.98 -24.39
C GLU A 950 17.14 -30.90 -24.51
N SER A 951 17.71 -31.31 -25.66
CA SER A 951 19.15 -31.28 -25.89
C SER A 951 19.74 -29.87 -25.81
N ASP A 952 19.04 -28.89 -26.35
CA ASP A 952 19.50 -27.50 -26.35
C ASP A 952 19.36 -26.86 -24.96
N PHE A 953 18.28 -27.18 -24.24
CA PHE A 953 18.10 -26.82 -22.84
C PHE A 953 19.24 -27.38 -21.97
N LEU A 954 19.50 -28.66 -22.03
CA LEU A 954 20.59 -29.32 -21.26
C LEU A 954 21.98 -28.79 -21.63
N ALA A 955 22.17 -28.38 -22.87
CA ALA A 955 23.43 -27.74 -23.28
C ALA A 955 23.63 -26.36 -22.62
N LEU A 956 22.58 -25.58 -22.46
CA LEU A 956 22.61 -24.30 -21.72
C LEU A 956 22.82 -24.51 -20.21
N MET A 957 22.12 -25.48 -19.64
CA MET A 957 22.16 -25.77 -18.20
C MET A 957 23.40 -26.58 -17.78
N LYS A 958 24.29 -26.87 -18.72
CA LYS A 958 25.49 -27.69 -18.40
C LYS A 958 26.38 -27.02 -17.33
N GLY A 959 26.54 -27.71 -16.22
CA GLY A 959 27.33 -27.23 -15.06
C GLY A 959 26.50 -26.50 -14.02
N HIS A 960 25.19 -26.41 -14.24
CA HIS A 960 24.22 -25.88 -13.28
C HIS A 960 23.38 -27.03 -12.70
N PRO A 961 22.99 -26.97 -11.41
CA PRO A 961 22.16 -28.01 -10.79
C PRO A 961 20.86 -28.18 -11.57
N THR A 962 20.70 -29.32 -12.20
CA THR A 962 19.55 -29.65 -13.04
C THR A 962 19.28 -31.14 -12.98
N THR A 963 18.16 -31.53 -12.40
CA THR A 963 17.76 -32.91 -12.17
C THR A 963 16.49 -33.23 -12.93
N ILE A 964 16.45 -34.29 -13.72
CA ILE A 964 15.21 -34.74 -14.35
C ILE A 964 14.30 -35.33 -13.27
N LEU A 965 13.08 -34.85 -13.22
CA LEU A 965 12.05 -35.38 -12.32
C LEU A 965 11.14 -36.38 -13.01
N GLY A 966 10.77 -36.16 -14.28
CA GLY A 966 9.79 -37.00 -14.94
C GLY A 966 9.16 -36.35 -16.17
N THR A 967 7.86 -36.55 -16.32
CA THR A 967 7.17 -36.20 -17.56
C THR A 967 5.74 -35.73 -17.26
N VAL A 968 5.28 -34.72 -17.98
CA VAL A 968 3.87 -34.31 -18.03
C VAL A 968 3.09 -35.44 -18.77
N THR A 969 1.94 -35.84 -18.18
CA THR A 969 1.13 -36.94 -18.73
C THR A 969 -0.22 -36.41 -19.20
N ASP A 970 -0.93 -37.17 -20.04
CA ASP A 970 -2.32 -36.87 -20.44
C ASP A 970 -3.37 -37.41 -19.42
N ALA A 971 -2.88 -38.06 -18.34
CA ALA A 971 -3.71 -38.47 -17.22
C ALA A 971 -4.14 -37.27 -16.35
N SER A 972 -5.16 -37.47 -15.52
CA SER A 972 -5.63 -36.46 -14.58
C SER A 972 -4.97 -36.53 -13.20
N ASP A 973 -3.92 -37.32 -13.02
CA ASP A 973 -3.29 -37.58 -11.75
C ASP A 973 -1.88 -36.97 -11.68
N LEU A 974 -1.55 -36.35 -10.54
CA LEU A 974 -0.19 -36.10 -10.11
C LEU A 974 0.29 -37.35 -9.33
N ILE A 975 1.37 -37.97 -9.78
CA ILE A 975 2.02 -39.10 -9.11
C ILE A 975 3.45 -38.70 -8.75
N ILE A 976 3.81 -38.83 -7.47
CA ILE A 976 5.17 -38.59 -6.99
C ILE A 976 5.72 -39.83 -6.33
N THR A 977 6.94 -40.21 -6.71
CA THR A 977 7.71 -41.32 -6.15
C THR A 977 9.05 -40.83 -5.59
N ASP A 978 9.68 -41.67 -4.75
CA ASP A 978 11.06 -41.50 -4.28
C ASP A 978 11.79 -42.85 -4.56
N GLY A 979 12.36 -42.96 -5.74
CA GLY A 979 12.84 -44.24 -6.28
C GLY A 979 11.70 -45.26 -6.47
N GLU A 980 11.79 -46.39 -5.76
CA GLU A 980 10.73 -47.43 -5.83
C GLU A 980 9.52 -47.16 -4.94
N ASP A 981 9.63 -46.17 -4.02
CA ASP A 981 8.59 -45.85 -3.06
C ASP A 981 7.55 -44.88 -3.66
N HIS A 982 6.30 -45.32 -3.65
CA HIS A 982 5.16 -44.47 -4.06
C HIS A 982 4.74 -43.57 -2.91
N LEU A 983 4.96 -42.25 -3.05
CA LEU A 983 4.68 -41.24 -1.98
C LEU A 983 3.25 -40.72 -2.00
N LEU A 984 2.81 -40.25 -3.17
CA LEU A 984 1.48 -39.69 -3.32
C LEU A 984 0.89 -39.88 -4.71
N LYS A 985 -0.43 -39.92 -4.74
CA LYS A 985 -1.24 -39.80 -5.94
C LYS A 985 -2.47 -38.95 -5.67
N SER A 986 -2.68 -37.93 -6.51
CA SER A 986 -3.82 -37.03 -6.36
C SER A 986 -4.39 -36.60 -7.71
N ASP A 987 -5.72 -36.58 -7.81
CA ASP A 987 -6.44 -36.10 -8.99
C ASP A 987 -6.39 -34.57 -9.10
N VAL A 988 -6.13 -34.06 -10.29
CA VAL A 988 -5.93 -32.61 -10.55
C VAL A 988 -7.17 -31.78 -10.23
N GLU A 989 -8.37 -32.24 -10.56
CA GLU A 989 -9.58 -31.47 -10.26
C GLU A 989 -9.87 -31.45 -8.74
N ARG A 990 -9.60 -32.57 -8.05
CA ARG A 990 -9.68 -32.61 -6.60
C ARG A 990 -8.67 -31.66 -5.92
N MET A 991 -7.44 -31.60 -6.43
CA MET A 991 -6.46 -30.63 -5.96
C MET A 991 -6.94 -29.19 -6.21
N ALA A 992 -7.49 -28.91 -7.38
CA ALA A 992 -8.03 -27.58 -7.72
C ALA A 992 -9.21 -27.19 -6.82
N GLU A 993 -10.12 -28.13 -6.50
CA GLU A 993 -11.21 -27.89 -5.56
C GLU A 993 -10.69 -27.58 -4.16
N ALA A 994 -9.71 -28.33 -3.66
CA ALA A 994 -9.10 -28.10 -2.36
C ALA A 994 -8.41 -26.74 -2.30
N TRP A 995 -7.62 -26.41 -3.33
CA TRP A 995 -6.87 -25.16 -3.44
C TRP A 995 -7.78 -23.92 -3.50
N LYS A 996 -8.96 -24.02 -4.16
CA LYS A 996 -9.91 -22.90 -4.30
C LYS A 996 -10.88 -22.74 -3.13
N GLY A 997 -11.14 -23.81 -2.38
CA GLY A 997 -12.26 -23.85 -1.42
C GLY A 997 -12.10 -23.01 -0.18
N THR A 998 -10.89 -22.77 0.29
CA THR A 998 -10.64 -22.18 1.63
C THR A 998 -10.96 -20.69 1.70
N LEU A 999 -10.54 -19.93 0.71
CA LEU A 999 -10.68 -18.46 0.68
C LEU A 999 -11.83 -18.00 -0.24
N ASP A 1000 -12.65 -18.93 -0.70
CA ASP A 1000 -13.87 -18.59 -1.44
C ASP A 1000 -14.93 -18.06 -0.47
N MET A 1001 -14.92 -16.75 -0.24
CA MET A 1001 -15.87 -16.03 0.61
C MET A 1001 -17.16 -15.66 -0.13
N THR A 1002 -17.39 -16.13 -1.35
CA THR A 1002 -18.60 -15.80 -2.15
C THR A 1002 -19.88 -16.34 -1.53
N GLY A 1003 -19.82 -17.39 -0.71
CA GLY A 1003 -20.95 -17.93 0.04
C GLY A 1003 -21.58 -16.98 1.06
N GLY A 1004 -20.90 -15.85 1.39
CA GLY A 1004 -21.39 -14.82 2.33
C GLY A 1004 -21.74 -13.47 1.67
N VAL A 1005 -21.51 -13.30 0.37
CA VAL A 1005 -21.63 -12.01 -0.35
C VAL A 1005 -22.50 -12.12 -1.61
N ALA A 1006 -23.15 -13.24 -1.86
CA ALA A 1006 -24.10 -13.37 -2.98
C ALA A 1006 -25.49 -12.79 -2.63
#